data_80654c1fcd6f78a5e632e9c2fa441319
#
_entry.id   80654c1fcd6f78a5e632e9c2fa441319
#
_cell.length_a   1.000
_cell.length_b   1.000
_cell.length_c   1.000
_cell.angle_alpha   90.00
_cell.angle_beta   90.00
_cell.angle_gamma   90.00
#
_symmetry.space_group_name_H-M   'P 1'
#
loop_
_entity.id
_entity.type
_entity.pdbx_description
1 polymer ?
#
loop_
_entity_poly.entity_id
_entity_poly.type
_entity_poly.pdbx_seq_one_letter_code
_entity_poly.pdbx_strand_id
1 'polypeptide(L)'
;MTKAHVGRSLRQTIRGIPLALFLPLLIAGCGIHFNSTAPTVAITAHPASINSGSSTTLTVTAINATQVTVSGSDGSTYSLQPSGGTQSVSPKATTTYTATAKGAGGSASATASITVTPESAPVVTISVSPAAITLGSSSSLTVTATGATQVNVTGTDGSAYTLQPGGGSQSVSPAATTTYTAVATGPGGTNSASATLTVIPTLPPTVTIAATPTAITAGSSSILTITASSATLVKVVGSDGSTYTLQPSGGTQAVSPATTTMYTAVASGIGGNASAATTVTVTPNPAPTVMILANPVSIASGSSSTLTVTAVNATQVTIAGTDGSTYTLQSSGGTQAVSPAVTTTYTASAIGSGGKTSASATVTVTPNPTPTVSITANPASIISGNSSTLTVTATNANQVTITGTDSSSYTLAPSGGTELVTPTTATTYTATATGTSMNNSASTTVAVIPAGSLQAVDHVIFMLQENHTFDNYFGMLNPYRKSHGWNIGDDGTDYEVDGIDDKLATISNLDDEGTSYSLFKLTSTCIDDETSDWLASYGEVNRYNFLTSRPILMDGFVHNAEGYAKSCAIPGAGGTCSGTFTDLTGRRSMGYYDQGFLNYYYFMASQFAVSDRWFSPVSTKSIGNRIATFTGGTTQGLVKDPGGDDHLSQLDIPNIFQELDQATVSWKIYYTVTDGFCLSDAACTGGSDAAYPATTFSNLTYSYQYLYENPTGAACTPPTQASSVVGDSSNSFCIDPDHIAPLSTYYTDLTAGTLPSFAFIEAGYANNDEHPGSGQSILLGQAQVADVVNAFMASPEWKDSIFFLSYDEGGGPYDHVPPVPGHSNDNTDASLGTIPDILQIAVNPDAYGPCLPAGGTATLHCDLVSTDPGANAADAAAVQGFAAQLGFRLPNMIISPFTRRHYVSHTPMDHTAVIKFVENRFIGSAAHLTARDAVQPNLLEFFDFNNIPWIAPPSPPNPVTATTLGYDPCTPASMGP
;
A
#
# COMPACT_ATOMS: atom_id res chain seq x y z
N MET A 1 27.09 -34.25 -37.17
CA MET A 1 27.83 -33.90 -38.39
C MET A 1 28.27 -32.46 -38.26
N THR A 2 29.44 -32.33 -37.89
CA THR A 2 30.61 -31.84 -38.61
C THR A 2 30.64 -30.32 -38.75
N LYS A 3 31.49 -29.82 -38.00
CA LYS A 3 32.86 -29.25 -38.17
C LYS A 3 32.79 -27.76 -38.44
N ALA A 4 33.33 -26.93 -37.59
CA ALA A 4 34.75 -26.65 -37.34
C ALA A 4 35.41 -25.87 -38.48
N HIS A 5 35.88 -24.73 -38.27
CA HIS A 5 37.30 -24.33 -38.10
C HIS A 5 37.43 -22.81 -38.25
N VAL A 6 38.02 -22.16 -37.31
CA VAL A 6 39.43 -21.86 -37.12
C VAL A 6 39.97 -20.70 -37.97
N GLY A 7 40.46 -19.73 -37.37
CA GLY A 7 41.76 -19.21 -37.68
C GLY A 7 41.95 -17.70 -37.67
N ARG A 8 42.61 -17.24 -36.64
CA ARG A 8 43.88 -16.46 -36.66
C ARG A 8 43.83 -15.08 -37.36
N SER A 9 44.05 -14.07 -36.56
CA SER A 9 45.37 -13.53 -36.10
C SER A 9 46.13 -12.70 -37.13
N LEU A 10 46.43 -11.53 -36.83
CA LEU A 10 47.72 -10.80 -36.87
C LEU A 10 47.44 -9.29 -36.93
N ARG A 11 47.81 -8.58 -35.88
CA ARG A 11 49.07 -7.88 -35.65
C ARG A 11 49.46 -6.83 -36.71
N GLN A 12 49.70 -5.75 -36.21
CA GLN A 12 50.81 -4.77 -36.37
C GLN A 12 50.26 -3.42 -36.82
N THR A 13 50.58 -2.48 -36.14
CA THR A 13 51.69 -1.72 -35.56
C THR A 13 51.90 -0.38 -36.24
N ILE A 14 52.00 0.63 -35.41
CA ILE A 14 53.09 1.65 -35.41
C ILE A 14 52.84 2.95 -36.19
N ARG A 15 53.01 4.01 -35.40
CA ARG A 15 53.60 5.33 -35.67
C ARG A 15 52.73 6.40 -36.32
N GLY A 16 52.74 7.60 -35.90
CA GLY A 16 53.77 8.39 -35.26
C GLY A 16 53.25 9.77 -34.87
N ILE A 17 53.96 10.31 -33.96
CA ILE A 17 53.99 11.70 -33.56
C ILE A 17 54.69 12.51 -34.69
N PRO A 18 54.37 13.79 -34.93
CA PRO A 18 55.26 14.78 -34.36
C PRO A 18 54.56 16.02 -33.80
N LEU A 19 54.96 16.34 -32.65
CA LEU A 19 55.54 17.57 -32.13
C LEU A 19 55.76 18.68 -33.18
N ALA A 20 55.17 19.84 -32.96
CA ALA A 20 55.78 21.11 -33.36
C ALA A 20 55.39 22.20 -32.35
N LEU A 21 56.39 22.59 -31.61
CA LEU A 21 56.52 23.87 -30.95
C LEU A 21 56.26 25.03 -31.89
N PHE A 22 55.65 26.10 -31.39
CA PHE A 22 56.17 27.45 -31.57
C PHE A 22 55.61 28.39 -30.47
N LEU A 23 56.49 28.90 -29.71
CA LEU A 23 56.47 30.10 -28.90
C LEU A 23 57.22 31.20 -29.72
N PRO A 24 56.88 32.44 -29.71
CA PRO A 24 57.31 33.33 -28.67
C PRO A 24 56.40 34.50 -28.28
N LEU A 25 56.40 34.81 -27.01
CA LEU A 25 57.05 35.99 -26.37
C LEU A 25 56.62 37.41 -26.87
N LEU A 26 56.11 38.17 -26.06
CA LEU A 26 56.50 39.37 -25.23
C LEU A 26 55.34 40.39 -25.27
N ILE A 27 54.89 41.13 -24.30
CA ILE A 27 55.45 41.84 -23.14
C ILE A 27 54.29 42.57 -22.43
N ALA A 28 54.25 42.50 -21.13
CA ALA A 28 54.04 43.48 -20.08
C ALA A 28 52.73 44.25 -19.94
N GLY A 29 52.28 44.18 -18.74
CA GLY A 29 51.36 45.14 -18.13
C GLY A 29 50.69 44.63 -16.86
N CYS A 30 51.40 44.66 -15.78
CA CYS A 30 51.02 44.82 -14.38
C CYS A 30 49.50 44.75 -14.04
N GLY A 31 49.13 43.83 -13.21
CA GLY A 31 47.83 43.79 -12.51
C GLY A 31 47.62 42.45 -11.86
N ILE A 32 48.21 42.26 -10.68
CA ILE A 32 48.00 41.05 -9.87
C ILE A 32 46.55 41.06 -9.39
N HIS A 33 45.75 40.28 -10.05
CA HIS A 33 44.51 39.75 -9.40
C HIS A 33 44.60 38.24 -9.50
N PHE A 34 44.89 37.62 -8.36
CA PHE A 34 44.69 36.19 -8.22
C PHE A 34 43.20 35.90 -8.34
N ASN A 35 42.71 35.76 -9.56
CA ASN A 35 41.46 35.09 -9.78
C ASN A 35 41.69 33.59 -9.50
N SER A 36 41.42 33.18 -8.30
CA SER A 36 41.34 31.75 -8.02
C SER A 36 40.14 31.21 -8.83
N THR A 37 40.45 30.60 -9.93
CA THR A 37 39.40 29.91 -10.71
C THR A 37 38.74 28.86 -9.84
N ALA A 38 37.43 28.92 -9.81
CA ALA A 38 36.61 27.97 -9.08
C ALA A 38 36.95 26.54 -9.54
N PRO A 39 37.01 25.58 -8.66
CA PRO A 39 37.16 24.20 -9.06
C PRO A 39 36.02 23.73 -9.95
N THR A 40 36.31 22.83 -10.86
CA THR A 40 35.30 22.09 -11.59
C THR A 40 35.44 20.60 -11.28
N VAL A 41 34.36 19.91 -11.32
CA VAL A 41 34.36 18.45 -11.10
C VAL A 41 33.32 17.81 -12.01
N ALA A 42 33.65 16.66 -12.52
CA ALA A 42 32.75 15.77 -13.22
C ALA A 42 32.90 14.36 -12.66
N ILE A 43 31.83 13.63 -12.63
CA ILE A 43 31.81 12.23 -12.22
C ILE A 43 30.95 11.45 -13.20
N THR A 44 31.40 10.28 -13.56
CA THR A 44 30.65 9.32 -14.37
C THR A 44 30.73 7.94 -13.75
N ALA A 45 29.73 7.14 -13.97
CA ALA A 45 29.71 5.73 -13.58
C ALA A 45 29.71 4.85 -14.85
N HIS A 46 30.59 3.88 -14.92
CA HIS A 46 30.55 2.94 -16.05
C HIS A 46 30.80 1.50 -15.59
N PRO A 47 29.83 0.61 -15.85
CA PRO A 47 28.49 0.87 -16.38
C PRO A 47 27.62 1.66 -15.39
N ALA A 48 26.67 2.45 -15.88
CA ALA A 48 25.72 3.22 -15.07
C ALA A 48 24.54 2.38 -14.56
N SER A 49 24.42 1.15 -15.04
CA SER A 49 23.45 0.18 -14.56
C SER A 49 24.15 -1.14 -14.30
N ILE A 50 23.85 -1.74 -13.17
CA ILE A 50 24.42 -3.03 -12.73
C ILE A 50 23.32 -3.90 -12.13
N ASN A 51 23.54 -5.20 -12.13
CA ASN A 51 22.73 -6.12 -11.36
C ASN A 51 23.13 -6.04 -9.88
N SER A 52 22.19 -6.35 -8.99
CA SER A 52 22.47 -6.40 -7.56
C SER A 52 23.67 -7.27 -7.24
N GLY A 53 24.65 -6.72 -6.53
CA GLY A 53 25.90 -7.39 -6.16
C GLY A 53 27.05 -7.27 -7.17
N SER A 54 26.83 -6.71 -8.34
CA SER A 54 27.88 -6.40 -9.31
C SER A 54 28.60 -5.10 -8.96
N SER A 55 29.74 -4.89 -9.57
CA SER A 55 30.55 -3.67 -9.37
C SER A 55 30.55 -2.79 -10.59
N THR A 56 30.70 -1.51 -10.37
CA THR A 56 30.90 -0.50 -11.41
C THR A 56 31.98 0.48 -10.97
N THR A 57 32.49 1.21 -11.91
CA THR A 57 33.59 2.16 -11.65
C THR A 57 33.09 3.59 -11.80
N LEU A 58 33.24 4.35 -10.74
CA LEU A 58 33.08 5.81 -10.78
C LEU A 58 34.39 6.40 -11.30
N THR A 59 34.32 7.25 -12.30
CA THR A 59 35.45 8.05 -12.79
C THR A 59 35.15 9.52 -12.49
N VAL A 60 36.04 10.12 -11.75
CA VAL A 60 35.95 11.52 -11.36
C VAL A 60 37.09 12.28 -11.94
N THR A 61 36.80 13.42 -12.52
CA THR A 61 37.84 14.39 -12.99
C THR A 61 37.57 15.72 -12.33
N ALA A 62 38.61 16.34 -11.85
CA ALA A 62 38.51 17.65 -11.23
C ALA A 62 39.68 18.56 -11.70
N ILE A 63 39.38 19.82 -11.80
CA ILE A 63 40.34 20.84 -12.18
C ILE A 63 40.29 21.96 -11.14
N ASN A 64 41.41 22.51 -10.79
CA ASN A 64 41.60 23.53 -9.79
C ASN A 64 41.12 23.14 -8.37
N ALA A 65 41.05 21.84 -8.11
CA ALA A 65 40.72 21.33 -6.80
C ALA A 65 41.97 21.06 -5.94
N THR A 66 41.83 21.21 -4.65
CA THR A 66 42.81 20.77 -3.64
C THR A 66 42.34 19.51 -2.91
N GLN A 67 41.05 19.23 -2.96
CA GLN A 67 40.46 18.04 -2.39
C GLN A 67 39.29 17.58 -3.25
N VAL A 68 39.19 16.31 -3.47
CA VAL A 68 38.01 15.69 -4.13
C VAL A 68 37.50 14.56 -3.25
N THR A 69 36.22 14.61 -2.95
CA THR A 69 35.52 13.55 -2.19
C THR A 69 34.33 13.06 -2.98
N VAL A 70 34.01 11.78 -2.87
CA VAL A 70 32.80 11.20 -3.43
C VAL A 70 31.99 10.62 -2.29
N SER A 71 30.73 10.97 -2.22
CA SER A 71 29.76 10.42 -1.23
C SER A 71 28.61 9.75 -1.95
N GLY A 72 28.25 8.56 -1.52
CA GLY A 72 27.11 7.84 -2.01
C GLY A 72 25.85 8.09 -1.16
N SER A 73 24.68 8.06 -1.75
CA SER A 73 23.41 8.07 -1.02
C SER A 73 23.22 6.82 -0.14
N ASP A 74 24.04 5.81 -0.31
CA ASP A 74 24.16 4.61 0.52
C ASP A 74 25.04 4.82 1.77
N GLY A 75 25.53 6.04 1.99
CA GLY A 75 26.41 6.40 3.10
C GLY A 75 27.88 6.14 2.85
N SER A 76 28.26 5.60 1.69
CA SER A 76 29.67 5.38 1.34
C SER A 76 30.37 6.70 1.04
N THR A 77 31.63 6.78 1.41
CA THR A 77 32.45 7.97 1.13
C THR A 77 33.85 7.58 0.71
N TYR A 78 34.42 8.29 -0.26
CA TYR A 78 35.75 8.07 -0.82
C TYR A 78 36.48 9.39 -1.01
N SER A 79 37.76 9.39 -0.78
CA SER A 79 38.61 10.54 -1.06
C SER A 79 39.49 10.22 -2.25
N LEU A 80 39.53 11.09 -3.22
CA LEU A 80 40.33 10.94 -4.44
C LEU A 80 41.44 11.98 -4.48
N GLN A 81 42.37 11.81 -5.41
CA GLN A 81 43.40 12.80 -5.67
C GLN A 81 42.78 14.13 -6.11
N PRO A 82 43.43 15.24 -5.92
CA PRO A 82 42.88 16.56 -6.31
C PRO A 82 42.48 16.67 -7.79
N SER A 83 43.07 15.87 -8.68
CA SER A 83 42.71 15.77 -10.10
C SER A 83 41.54 14.82 -10.36
N GLY A 84 40.99 14.14 -9.32
CA GLY A 84 40.03 13.07 -9.46
C GLY A 84 40.67 11.68 -9.41
N GLY A 85 40.10 10.72 -10.08
CA GLY A 85 40.54 9.32 -10.13
C GLY A 85 39.34 8.37 -10.36
N THR A 86 39.58 7.10 -10.19
CA THR A 86 38.56 6.08 -10.33
C THR A 86 38.31 5.40 -8.98
N GLN A 87 37.06 5.04 -8.72
CA GLN A 87 36.63 4.29 -7.54
C GLN A 87 35.67 3.18 -7.95
N SER A 88 35.99 1.95 -7.60
CA SER A 88 35.04 0.84 -7.79
C SER A 88 34.03 0.82 -6.65
N VAL A 89 32.77 0.65 -6.99
CA VAL A 89 31.65 0.58 -6.03
C VAL A 89 30.71 -0.55 -6.42
N SER A 90 30.03 -1.13 -5.43
CA SER A 90 29.10 -2.24 -5.65
C SER A 90 27.85 -2.01 -4.80
N PRO A 91 27.07 -0.99 -5.12
CA PRO A 91 25.86 -0.70 -4.36
C PRO A 91 24.84 -1.83 -4.50
N LYS A 92 24.13 -2.12 -3.41
CA LYS A 92 23.06 -3.15 -3.40
C LYS A 92 21.71 -2.62 -3.86
N ALA A 93 21.55 -1.32 -3.89
CA ALA A 93 20.38 -0.62 -4.39
C ALA A 93 20.83 0.57 -5.23
N THR A 94 19.92 1.11 -6.04
CA THR A 94 20.19 2.29 -6.84
C THR A 94 20.75 3.41 -5.97
N THR A 95 21.94 3.84 -6.30
CA THR A 95 22.72 4.76 -5.48
C THR A 95 23.23 5.91 -6.31
N THR A 96 23.08 7.12 -5.81
CA THR A 96 23.66 8.32 -6.42
C THR A 96 24.92 8.71 -5.69
N TYR A 97 25.98 8.88 -6.44
CA TYR A 97 27.28 9.32 -5.95
C TYR A 97 27.52 10.79 -6.32
N THR A 98 27.89 11.57 -5.35
CA THR A 98 28.21 12.99 -5.51
C THR A 98 29.70 13.22 -5.33
N ALA A 99 30.36 13.66 -6.37
CA ALA A 99 31.73 14.11 -6.26
C ALA A 99 31.76 15.61 -5.93
N THR A 100 32.52 15.96 -4.93
CA THR A 100 32.70 17.36 -4.51
C THR A 100 34.20 17.71 -4.57
N ALA A 101 34.51 18.67 -5.36
CA ALA A 101 35.83 19.24 -5.46
C ALA A 101 35.91 20.58 -4.70
N LYS A 102 36.87 20.74 -3.85
CA LYS A 102 37.14 21.98 -3.12
C LYS A 102 38.48 22.56 -3.60
N GLY A 103 38.52 23.81 -3.80
CA GLY A 103 39.73 24.52 -4.21
C GLY A 103 39.76 25.95 -3.68
N ALA A 104 40.78 26.67 -3.96
CA ALA A 104 40.98 28.06 -3.50
C ALA A 104 39.88 29.02 -4.00
N GLY A 105 39.19 28.67 -5.10
CA GLY A 105 38.07 29.43 -5.68
C GLY A 105 36.72 28.98 -5.23
N GLY A 106 36.59 28.10 -4.22
CA GLY A 106 35.31 27.59 -3.73
C GLY A 106 35.17 26.08 -3.84
N SER A 107 33.98 25.62 -4.01
CA SER A 107 33.67 24.20 -4.22
C SER A 107 32.72 23.99 -5.39
N ALA A 108 32.88 22.90 -6.09
CA ALA A 108 31.95 22.40 -7.10
C ALA A 108 31.55 20.96 -6.80
N SER A 109 30.40 20.57 -7.21
CA SER A 109 29.94 19.20 -7.10
C SER A 109 29.27 18.73 -8.40
N ALA A 110 29.38 17.42 -8.63
CA ALA A 110 28.69 16.73 -9.72
C ALA A 110 28.22 15.36 -9.24
N THR A 111 27.20 14.83 -9.86
CA THR A 111 26.61 13.56 -9.44
C THR A 111 26.59 12.54 -10.58
N ALA A 112 26.66 11.27 -10.21
CA ALA A 112 26.39 10.15 -11.09
C ALA A 112 25.56 9.11 -10.35
N SER A 113 24.52 8.63 -10.98
CA SER A 113 23.66 7.61 -10.41
C SER A 113 23.93 6.24 -11.03
N ILE A 114 23.90 5.24 -10.20
CA ILE A 114 24.03 3.85 -10.60
C ILE A 114 22.71 3.15 -10.34
N THR A 115 22.08 2.70 -11.40
CA THR A 115 20.84 1.94 -11.29
C THR A 115 21.17 0.48 -11.00
N VAL A 116 20.52 -0.09 -9.99
CA VAL A 116 20.65 -1.51 -9.64
C VAL A 116 19.35 -2.22 -9.96
N THR A 117 19.44 -3.14 -10.91
CA THR A 117 18.26 -3.92 -11.32
C THR A 117 18.10 -5.17 -10.45
N PRO A 118 16.91 -5.44 -9.97
CA PRO A 118 16.62 -6.70 -9.30
C PRO A 118 16.71 -7.88 -10.29
N GLU A 119 17.11 -9.01 -9.80
CA GLU A 119 17.06 -10.23 -10.58
C GLU A 119 15.63 -10.76 -10.68
N SER A 120 15.33 -11.34 -11.83
CA SER A 120 14.03 -11.95 -12.06
C SER A 120 13.87 -13.26 -11.28
N ALA A 121 12.65 -13.55 -10.87
CA ALA A 121 12.32 -14.81 -10.25
C ALA A 121 12.67 -15.99 -11.18
N PRO A 122 13.09 -17.12 -10.62
CA PRO A 122 13.43 -18.30 -11.43
C PRO A 122 12.20 -18.83 -12.15
N VAL A 123 12.43 -19.49 -13.28
CA VAL A 123 11.41 -20.26 -13.97
C VAL A 123 11.67 -21.73 -13.69
N VAL A 124 10.63 -22.50 -13.38
CA VAL A 124 10.74 -23.92 -13.13
C VAL A 124 9.63 -24.69 -13.85
N THR A 125 10.00 -25.84 -14.38
CA THR A 125 9.03 -26.79 -14.92
C THR A 125 9.35 -28.19 -14.37
N ILE A 126 8.34 -29.02 -14.25
CA ILE A 126 8.48 -30.41 -13.83
C ILE A 126 7.60 -31.29 -14.71
N SER A 127 8.11 -32.43 -15.08
CA SER A 127 7.37 -33.46 -15.78
C SER A 127 7.72 -34.85 -15.24
N VAL A 128 6.85 -35.79 -15.44
CA VAL A 128 7.03 -37.17 -15.01
C VAL A 128 6.81 -38.13 -16.19
N SER A 129 7.74 -39.06 -16.38
CA SER A 129 7.62 -40.03 -17.52
C SER A 129 8.18 -41.41 -17.08
N PRO A 130 7.36 -42.45 -17.25
CA PRO A 130 5.95 -42.46 -17.65
C PRO A 130 5.04 -41.84 -16.58
N ALA A 131 3.92 -41.23 -16.99
CA ALA A 131 2.97 -40.58 -16.08
C ALA A 131 2.11 -41.58 -15.27
N ALA A 132 2.18 -42.83 -15.60
CA ALA A 132 1.53 -43.91 -14.84
C ALA A 132 2.44 -45.13 -14.77
N ILE A 133 2.47 -45.74 -13.62
CA ILE A 133 3.25 -46.97 -13.34
C ILE A 133 2.39 -47.98 -12.59
N THR A 134 2.77 -49.23 -12.69
CA THR A 134 2.24 -50.27 -11.80
C THR A 134 2.98 -50.21 -10.47
N LEU A 135 2.31 -50.62 -9.40
CA LEU A 135 2.91 -50.66 -8.05
C LEU A 135 4.25 -51.42 -8.06
N GLY A 136 5.30 -50.81 -7.56
CA GLY A 136 6.67 -51.34 -7.53
C GLY A 136 7.53 -50.93 -8.75
N SER A 137 6.98 -50.32 -9.75
CA SER A 137 7.72 -49.78 -10.90
C SER A 137 8.20 -48.35 -10.60
N SER A 138 9.07 -47.83 -11.42
CA SER A 138 9.61 -46.49 -11.28
C SER A 138 9.26 -45.60 -12.48
N SER A 139 9.25 -44.29 -12.21
CA SER A 139 9.16 -43.25 -13.20
C SER A 139 10.26 -42.19 -12.96
N SER A 140 10.53 -41.42 -13.97
CA SER A 140 11.52 -40.36 -13.88
C SER A 140 10.84 -39.00 -13.81
N LEU A 141 11.10 -38.26 -12.75
CA LEU A 141 10.82 -36.85 -12.65
C LEU A 141 11.91 -36.09 -13.39
N THR A 142 11.53 -35.17 -14.24
CA THR A 142 12.49 -34.26 -14.89
C THR A 142 12.08 -32.83 -14.57
N VAL A 143 12.96 -32.11 -13.97
CA VAL A 143 12.79 -30.71 -13.60
C VAL A 143 13.79 -29.88 -14.37
N THR A 144 13.35 -28.77 -14.89
CA THR A 144 14.26 -27.76 -15.46
C THR A 144 13.99 -26.45 -14.79
N ALA A 145 15.03 -25.75 -14.45
CA ALA A 145 14.96 -24.45 -13.84
C ALA A 145 15.97 -23.49 -14.44
N THR A 146 15.59 -22.23 -14.53
CA THR A 146 16.50 -21.17 -14.97
C THR A 146 16.43 -20.01 -13.98
N GLY A 147 17.59 -19.44 -13.69
CA GLY A 147 17.69 -18.37 -12.72
C GLY A 147 17.56 -18.81 -11.25
N ALA A 148 17.58 -20.10 -10.98
CA ALA A 148 17.52 -20.62 -9.63
C ALA A 148 18.92 -20.84 -9.03
N THR A 149 19.03 -20.70 -7.72
CA THR A 149 20.18 -21.09 -6.92
C THR A 149 19.93 -22.40 -6.18
N GLN A 150 18.67 -22.76 -6.02
CA GLN A 150 18.26 -24.01 -5.40
C GLN A 150 16.96 -24.49 -6.02
N VAL A 151 16.85 -25.79 -6.21
CA VAL A 151 15.61 -26.44 -6.67
C VAL A 151 15.31 -27.60 -5.73
N ASN A 152 14.15 -27.58 -5.14
CA ASN A 152 13.64 -28.62 -4.26
C ASN A 152 12.37 -29.23 -4.85
N VAL A 153 12.23 -30.54 -4.79
CA VAL A 153 11.02 -31.24 -5.17
C VAL A 153 10.44 -31.96 -3.97
N THR A 154 9.16 -31.80 -3.73
CA THR A 154 8.43 -32.50 -2.69
C THR A 154 7.26 -33.28 -3.27
N GLY A 155 7.09 -34.52 -2.82
CA GLY A 155 5.95 -35.34 -3.18
C GLY A 155 4.86 -35.31 -2.10
N THR A 156 3.60 -35.50 -2.51
CA THR A 156 2.49 -35.69 -1.56
C THR A 156 2.60 -36.98 -0.74
N ASP A 157 3.52 -37.85 -1.10
CA ASP A 157 3.94 -39.05 -0.35
C ASP A 157 4.98 -38.74 0.74
N GLY A 158 5.35 -37.50 0.93
CA GLY A 158 6.38 -37.07 1.87
C GLY A 158 7.80 -37.15 1.35
N SER A 159 8.01 -37.62 0.12
CA SER A 159 9.34 -37.62 -0.47
C SER A 159 9.84 -36.20 -0.78
N ALA A 160 11.14 -36.00 -0.62
CA ALA A 160 11.78 -34.73 -0.89
C ALA A 160 13.14 -34.92 -1.57
N TYR A 161 13.42 -34.10 -2.55
CA TYR A 161 14.67 -34.16 -3.33
C TYR A 161 15.19 -32.75 -3.56
N THR A 162 16.47 -32.58 -3.42
CA THR A 162 17.17 -31.34 -3.79
C THR A 162 17.94 -31.59 -5.09
N LEU A 163 17.67 -30.81 -6.09
CA LEU A 163 18.29 -30.90 -7.41
C LEU A 163 19.32 -29.78 -7.60
N GLN A 164 20.08 -29.89 -8.65
CA GLN A 164 21.00 -28.82 -9.07
C GLN A 164 20.19 -27.53 -9.41
N PRO A 165 20.78 -26.37 -9.33
CA PRO A 165 20.10 -25.13 -9.66
C PRO A 165 19.44 -25.07 -11.03
N GLY A 166 19.97 -25.78 -12.02
CA GLY A 166 19.36 -25.91 -13.36
C GLY A 166 18.27 -26.98 -13.45
N GLY A 167 17.98 -27.66 -12.36
CA GLY A 167 17.07 -28.82 -12.34
C GLY A 167 17.81 -30.14 -12.36
N GLY A 168 17.21 -31.15 -12.95
CA GLY A 168 17.76 -32.51 -13.03
C GLY A 168 16.66 -33.56 -13.14
N SER A 169 17.07 -34.81 -13.14
CA SER A 169 16.12 -35.94 -13.17
C SER A 169 16.26 -36.77 -11.89
N GLN A 170 15.16 -37.21 -11.36
CA GLN A 170 15.04 -38.07 -10.15
C GLN A 170 14.14 -39.27 -10.46
N SER A 171 14.64 -40.44 -10.18
CA SER A 171 13.81 -41.65 -10.24
C SER A 171 12.94 -41.75 -9.00
N VAL A 172 11.67 -42.05 -9.18
CA VAL A 172 10.67 -42.17 -8.08
C VAL A 172 9.83 -43.42 -8.31
N SER A 173 9.46 -44.05 -7.17
CA SER A 173 8.67 -45.29 -7.17
C SER A 173 7.62 -45.21 -6.05
N PRO A 174 6.69 -44.29 -6.12
CA PRO A 174 5.73 -44.11 -5.02
C PRO A 174 4.78 -45.32 -4.95
N ALA A 175 4.32 -45.58 -3.74
CA ALA A 175 3.37 -46.64 -3.48
C ALA A 175 1.92 -46.27 -3.83
N ALA A 176 1.63 -45.01 -4.03
CA ALA A 176 0.33 -44.48 -4.39
C ALA A 176 0.50 -43.30 -5.36
N THR A 177 -0.58 -42.93 -6.04
CA THR A 177 -0.60 -41.77 -6.91
C THR A 177 -0.08 -40.55 -6.14
N THR A 178 0.98 -39.96 -6.62
CA THR A 178 1.74 -38.90 -5.96
C THR A 178 1.89 -37.70 -6.87
N THR A 179 1.63 -36.53 -6.32
CA THR A 179 1.92 -35.25 -7.00
C THR A 179 3.22 -34.70 -6.48
N TYR A 180 4.14 -34.42 -7.39
CA TYR A 180 5.45 -33.81 -7.10
C TYR A 180 5.42 -32.34 -7.46
N THR A 181 5.87 -31.51 -6.53
CA THR A 181 5.97 -30.07 -6.71
C THR A 181 7.45 -29.65 -6.64
N ALA A 182 7.92 -29.07 -7.71
CA ALA A 182 9.25 -28.47 -7.77
C ALA A 182 9.18 -26.98 -7.42
N VAL A 183 10.00 -26.54 -6.48
CA VAL A 183 10.16 -25.15 -6.09
C VAL A 183 11.58 -24.72 -6.41
N ALA A 184 11.72 -23.73 -7.25
CA ALA A 184 12.98 -23.10 -7.58
C ALA A 184 13.12 -21.79 -6.82
N THR A 185 14.22 -21.61 -6.13
CA THR A 185 14.56 -20.40 -5.39
C THR A 185 15.77 -19.76 -6.03
N GLY A 186 15.71 -18.48 -6.25
CA GLY A 186 16.81 -17.71 -6.84
C GLY A 186 16.86 -16.30 -6.26
N PRO A 187 17.83 -15.51 -6.65
CA PRO A 187 17.98 -14.15 -6.14
C PRO A 187 16.75 -13.27 -6.40
N GLY A 188 15.99 -13.55 -7.46
CA GLY A 188 14.75 -12.87 -7.81
C GLY A 188 13.48 -13.41 -7.13
N GLY A 189 13.59 -14.38 -6.22
CA GLY A 189 12.45 -14.97 -5.50
C GLY A 189 12.27 -16.45 -5.73
N THR A 190 11.07 -16.94 -5.61
CA THR A 190 10.71 -18.37 -5.76
C THR A 190 9.62 -18.56 -6.78
N ASN A 191 9.65 -19.72 -7.45
CA ASN A 191 8.57 -20.15 -8.33
C ASN A 191 8.38 -21.67 -8.21
N SER A 192 7.22 -22.19 -8.57
CA SER A 192 6.92 -23.61 -8.44
C SER A 192 6.11 -24.17 -9.61
N ALA A 193 6.27 -25.47 -9.83
CA ALA A 193 5.49 -26.23 -10.80
C ALA A 193 5.24 -27.66 -10.27
N SER A 194 4.18 -28.31 -10.71
CA SER A 194 3.80 -29.64 -10.22
C SER A 194 3.48 -30.64 -11.34
N ALA A 195 3.74 -31.91 -11.08
CA ALA A 195 3.38 -33.02 -11.95
C ALA A 195 2.92 -34.24 -11.12
N THR A 196 1.94 -34.98 -11.63
CA THR A 196 1.35 -36.13 -10.93
C THR A 196 1.74 -37.43 -11.60
N LEU A 197 2.17 -38.40 -10.81
CA LEU A 197 2.44 -39.78 -11.19
C LEU A 197 1.34 -40.68 -10.65
N THR A 198 0.66 -41.35 -11.54
CA THR A 198 -0.43 -42.29 -11.23
C THR A 198 0.11 -43.69 -10.99
N VAL A 199 -0.32 -44.31 -9.89
CA VAL A 199 0.02 -45.72 -9.57
C VAL A 199 -1.21 -46.60 -9.74
N ILE A 200 -1.06 -47.66 -10.58
CA ILE A 200 -2.14 -48.60 -10.93
C ILE A 200 -2.00 -49.85 -10.07
N PRO A 201 -3.03 -50.24 -9.32
CA PRO A 201 -2.97 -51.36 -8.42
C PRO A 201 -3.11 -52.72 -9.16
N THR A 202 -2.55 -53.78 -8.59
CA THR A 202 -2.59 -55.15 -9.13
C THR A 202 -3.63 -56.01 -8.38
N LEU A 203 -4.11 -57.09 -9.02
CA LEU A 203 -5.21 -57.91 -8.51
C LEU A 203 -4.77 -58.73 -7.24
N PRO A 204 -5.59 -58.79 -6.17
CA PRO A 204 -5.22 -59.48 -4.94
C PRO A 204 -5.34 -61.02 -5.04
N PRO A 205 -4.60 -61.79 -4.19
CA PRO A 205 -4.74 -63.22 -4.07
C PRO A 205 -6.07 -63.63 -3.42
N THR A 206 -6.36 -64.92 -3.41
CA THR A 206 -7.48 -65.49 -2.65
C THR A 206 -6.98 -66.51 -1.61
N VAL A 207 -7.72 -66.69 -0.49
CA VAL A 207 -7.40 -67.66 0.57
C VAL A 207 -8.69 -68.12 1.26
N THR A 208 -8.70 -69.37 1.69
CA THR A 208 -9.72 -69.94 2.56
C THR A 208 -9.07 -70.70 3.74
N ILE A 209 -9.77 -70.82 4.87
CA ILE A 209 -9.33 -71.53 6.09
C ILE A 209 -10.52 -72.16 6.76
N ALA A 210 -10.35 -73.41 7.27
CA ALA A 210 -11.32 -74.16 8.05
C ALA A 210 -10.65 -74.88 9.23
N ALA A 211 -11.32 -75.05 10.35
CA ALA A 211 -10.84 -75.78 11.58
C ALA A 211 -11.68 -77.03 11.82
N THR A 212 -11.03 -78.11 12.16
CA THR A 212 -11.71 -79.36 12.48
C THR A 212 -11.00 -80.07 13.71
N PRO A 213 -11.66 -80.24 14.89
CA PRO A 213 -12.99 -79.69 15.22
C PRO A 213 -12.98 -78.16 15.45
N THR A 214 -14.12 -77.51 15.31
CA THR A 214 -14.29 -76.05 15.55
C THR A 214 -14.39 -75.68 17.03
N ALA A 215 -14.56 -76.61 17.88
CA ALA A 215 -14.61 -76.43 19.33
C ALA A 215 -13.74 -77.49 20.07
N ILE A 216 -12.97 -76.99 20.98
CA ILE A 216 -12.07 -77.86 21.83
C ILE A 216 -12.17 -77.41 23.29
N THR A 217 -11.76 -78.25 24.20
CA THR A 217 -11.49 -77.87 25.58
C THR A 217 -10.08 -77.32 25.66
N ALA A 218 -9.84 -76.46 26.63
CA ALA A 218 -8.53 -75.85 26.85
C ALA A 218 -7.45 -76.93 26.98
N GLY A 219 -6.42 -76.94 26.16
CA GLY A 219 -5.35 -77.93 26.10
C GLY A 219 -5.53 -79.04 25.03
N SER A 220 -6.68 -79.12 24.34
CA SER A 220 -6.91 -80.04 23.21
C SER A 220 -6.45 -79.36 21.86
N SER A 221 -6.38 -80.19 20.81
CA SER A 221 -5.96 -79.68 19.47
C SER A 221 -7.09 -79.66 18.42
N SER A 222 -6.96 -78.80 17.49
CA SER A 222 -7.73 -78.69 16.24
C SER A 222 -6.78 -78.66 15.08
N ILE A 223 -7.25 -79.06 13.88
CA ILE A 223 -6.50 -78.99 12.60
C ILE A 223 -7.07 -77.87 11.72
N LEU A 224 -6.24 -76.94 11.42
CA LEU A 224 -6.56 -75.90 10.43
C LEU A 224 -6.24 -76.42 9.01
N THR A 225 -7.16 -76.30 8.06
CA THR A 225 -6.95 -76.61 6.65
C THR A 225 -7.06 -75.30 5.83
N ILE A 226 -6.03 -74.95 5.07
CA ILE A 226 -5.94 -73.70 4.31
C ILE A 226 -5.71 -74.00 2.81
N THR A 227 -6.43 -73.27 1.94
CA THR A 227 -6.15 -73.27 0.49
C THR A 227 -6.01 -71.85 -0.04
N ALA A 228 -5.04 -71.62 -0.93
CA ALA A 228 -4.81 -70.29 -1.51
C ALA A 228 -4.48 -70.36 -2.99
N SER A 229 -4.74 -69.27 -3.71
CA SER A 229 -4.35 -69.06 -5.11
C SER A 229 -3.76 -67.66 -5.35
N SER A 230 -2.91 -67.56 -6.34
CA SER A 230 -2.18 -66.31 -6.72
C SER A 230 -1.37 -65.69 -5.57
N ALA A 231 -1.05 -66.46 -4.57
CA ALA A 231 -0.23 -66.03 -3.47
C ALA A 231 1.25 -66.36 -3.69
N THR A 232 2.12 -65.58 -3.14
CA THR A 232 3.57 -65.86 -3.05
C THR A 232 3.96 -66.34 -1.63
N LEU A 233 3.08 -66.05 -0.69
CA LEU A 233 3.25 -66.43 0.73
C LEU A 233 1.86 -66.62 1.34
N VAL A 234 1.71 -67.68 2.13
CA VAL A 234 0.54 -67.86 3.01
C VAL A 234 0.98 -67.95 4.44
N LYS A 235 0.45 -67.06 5.26
CA LYS A 235 0.71 -67.00 6.68
C LYS A 235 -0.60 -67.15 7.45
N VAL A 236 -0.63 -68.02 8.46
CA VAL A 236 -1.75 -68.11 9.36
C VAL A 236 -1.35 -67.48 10.69
N VAL A 237 -2.19 -66.60 11.16
CA VAL A 237 -1.99 -65.92 12.42
C VAL A 237 -3.20 -66.19 13.32
N GLY A 238 -2.94 -66.73 14.44
CA GLY A 238 -3.94 -66.89 15.50
C GLY A 238 -4.11 -65.58 16.25
N SER A 239 -5.31 -65.30 16.69
CA SER A 239 -5.57 -64.21 17.63
C SER A 239 -4.83 -64.37 18.97
N ASP A 240 -4.27 -65.53 19.22
CA ASP A 240 -3.41 -65.87 20.35
C ASP A 240 -1.93 -65.53 20.09
N GLY A 241 -1.62 -64.91 18.96
CA GLY A 241 -0.27 -64.55 18.54
C GLY A 241 0.50 -65.70 17.89
N SER A 242 -0.05 -66.91 17.82
CA SER A 242 0.58 -68.01 17.10
C SER A 242 0.65 -67.70 15.60
N THR A 243 1.77 -68.07 15.01
CA THR A 243 1.98 -67.83 13.56
C THR A 243 2.53 -69.05 12.89
N TYR A 244 1.99 -69.36 11.72
CA TYR A 244 2.40 -70.48 10.88
C TYR A 244 2.58 -70.00 9.43
N THR A 245 3.65 -70.47 8.82
CA THR A 245 3.92 -70.18 7.42
C THR A 245 3.68 -71.47 6.62
N LEU A 246 2.86 -71.40 5.61
CA LEU A 246 2.48 -72.51 4.74
C LEU A 246 3.00 -72.31 3.33
N GLN A 247 2.89 -73.35 2.53
CA GLN A 247 3.19 -73.25 1.11
C GLN A 247 2.25 -72.22 0.44
N PRO A 248 2.65 -71.60 -0.64
CA PRO A 248 1.80 -70.65 -1.41
C PRO A 248 0.41 -71.15 -1.81
N SER A 249 0.22 -72.47 -1.92
CA SER A 249 -1.06 -73.12 -2.17
C SER A 249 -1.87 -73.44 -0.91
N GLY A 250 -1.31 -73.23 0.30
CA GLY A 250 -1.93 -73.56 1.61
C GLY A 250 -1.37 -74.87 2.17
N GLY A 251 -2.15 -75.61 2.99
CA GLY A 251 -1.74 -76.83 3.76
C GLY A 251 -2.57 -77.03 5.01
N THR A 252 -2.13 -77.97 5.85
CA THR A 252 -2.75 -78.22 7.17
C THR A 252 -1.81 -77.88 8.35
N GLN A 253 -2.39 -77.37 9.45
CA GLN A 253 -1.67 -76.94 10.66
C GLN A 253 -2.45 -77.39 11.91
N ALA A 254 -1.84 -78.20 12.76
CA ALA A 254 -2.40 -78.49 14.07
C ALA A 254 -2.19 -77.35 15.07
N VAL A 255 -3.22 -77.01 15.82
CA VAL A 255 -3.21 -75.89 16.81
C VAL A 255 -3.85 -76.34 18.13
N SER A 256 -3.35 -75.84 19.24
CA SER A 256 -3.89 -76.13 20.57
C SER A 256 -4.00 -74.84 21.39
N PRO A 257 -4.91 -73.94 20.95
CA PRO A 257 -5.02 -72.63 21.60
C PRO A 257 -5.55 -72.81 23.04
N ALA A 258 -5.04 -71.94 23.91
CA ALA A 258 -5.48 -71.94 25.36
C ALA A 258 -6.82 -71.20 25.52
N THR A 259 -7.23 -70.41 24.55
CA THR A 259 -8.49 -69.69 24.51
C THR A 259 -9.11 -69.78 23.10
N THR A 260 -10.40 -69.51 23.02
CA THR A 260 -11.06 -69.41 21.74
C THR A 260 -10.23 -68.49 20.84
N THR A 261 -9.69 -69.11 19.82
CA THR A 261 -8.73 -68.41 18.94
C THR A 261 -9.28 -68.40 17.52
N MET A 262 -9.32 -67.24 16.98
CA MET A 262 -9.57 -67.01 15.56
C MET A 262 -8.25 -67.08 14.82
N TYR A 263 -8.17 -68.00 13.87
CA TYR A 263 -7.04 -68.13 12.98
C TYR A 263 -7.34 -67.46 11.63
N THR A 264 -6.53 -66.50 11.31
CA THR A 264 -6.63 -65.75 10.07
C THR A 264 -5.51 -66.20 9.11
N ALA A 265 -5.89 -66.76 7.97
CA ALA A 265 -4.94 -67.01 6.92
C ALA A 265 -4.82 -65.78 6.03
N VAL A 266 -3.61 -65.33 5.81
CA VAL A 266 -3.32 -64.22 4.94
C VAL A 266 -2.47 -64.72 3.78
N ALA A 267 -2.99 -64.59 2.59
CA ALA A 267 -2.25 -64.80 1.35
C ALA A 267 -1.74 -63.44 0.83
N SER A 268 -0.44 -63.34 0.67
CA SER A 268 0.21 -62.15 0.15
C SER A 268 0.67 -62.43 -1.28
N GLY A 269 0.41 -61.47 -2.17
CA GLY A 269 0.80 -61.51 -3.57
C GLY A 269 1.11 -60.12 -4.14
N ILE A 270 1.53 -60.04 -5.35
CA ILE A 270 1.92 -58.75 -5.99
C ILE A 270 0.75 -57.76 -6.07
N GLY A 271 -0.49 -58.24 -6.08
CA GLY A 271 -1.72 -57.45 -6.09
C GLY A 271 -2.26 -57.04 -4.74
N GLY A 272 -1.54 -57.29 -3.70
CA GLY A 272 -1.98 -57.06 -2.31
C GLY A 272 -2.14 -58.34 -1.49
N ASN A 273 -3.01 -58.28 -0.51
CA ASN A 273 -3.26 -59.38 0.38
C ASN A 273 -4.76 -59.78 0.35
N ALA A 274 -5.02 -61.04 0.58
CA ALA A 274 -6.37 -61.55 0.90
C ALA A 274 -6.31 -62.28 2.23
N SER A 275 -7.39 -62.29 2.96
CA SER A 275 -7.49 -63.00 4.24
C SER A 275 -8.84 -63.76 4.36
N ALA A 276 -8.76 -64.84 5.07
CA ALA A 276 -9.93 -65.61 5.52
C ALA A 276 -9.68 -66.05 6.95
N ALA A 277 -10.72 -66.25 7.75
CA ALA A 277 -10.60 -66.62 9.13
C ALA A 277 -11.52 -67.76 9.53
N THR A 278 -11.09 -68.55 10.51
CA THR A 278 -11.89 -69.58 11.18
C THR A 278 -11.63 -69.47 12.68
N THR A 279 -12.57 -69.90 13.48
CA THR A 279 -12.43 -69.84 14.95
C THR A 279 -12.40 -71.24 15.53
N VAL A 280 -11.46 -71.50 16.43
CA VAL A 280 -11.44 -72.66 17.28
C VAL A 280 -11.94 -72.23 18.67
N THR A 281 -13.13 -72.64 19.03
CA THR A 281 -13.75 -72.24 20.28
C THR A 281 -13.15 -73.13 21.41
N VAL A 282 -12.65 -72.44 22.45
CA VAL A 282 -12.13 -73.11 23.64
C VAL A 282 -13.05 -72.78 24.84
N THR A 283 -13.51 -73.84 25.47
CA THR A 283 -14.25 -73.68 26.75
C THR A 283 -13.26 -73.25 27.83
N PRO A 284 -13.30 -72.04 28.27
CA PRO A 284 -12.31 -71.52 29.19
C PRO A 284 -12.54 -71.94 30.63
N ASN A 285 -11.48 -72.02 31.42
CA ASN A 285 -11.61 -72.00 32.87
C ASN A 285 -12.32 -70.68 33.29
N PRO A 286 -13.03 -70.66 34.40
CA PRO A 286 -13.72 -69.44 34.80
C PRO A 286 -12.72 -68.29 34.91
N ALA A 287 -13.03 -67.28 34.09
CA ALA A 287 -12.18 -66.09 33.98
C ALA A 287 -12.14 -65.32 35.32
N PRO A 288 -11.04 -64.74 35.65
CA PRO A 288 -11.00 -63.83 36.79
C PRO A 288 -11.91 -62.63 36.51
N THR A 289 -12.49 -62.12 37.60
CA THR A 289 -13.20 -60.81 37.51
C THR A 289 -12.37 -59.78 38.28
N VAL A 290 -12.45 -58.54 37.78
CA VAL A 290 -11.80 -57.39 38.41
C VAL A 290 -12.68 -56.14 38.26
N MET A 291 -12.72 -55.39 39.32
CA MET A 291 -13.37 -54.07 39.35
C MET A 291 -12.41 -53.07 39.96
N ILE A 292 -12.39 -51.89 39.42
CA ILE A 292 -11.58 -50.75 39.91
C ILE A 292 -12.46 -49.53 40.02
N LEU A 293 -12.35 -48.82 41.12
CA LEU A 293 -13.04 -47.56 41.37
C LEU A 293 -11.99 -46.52 41.78
N ALA A 294 -12.14 -45.31 41.32
CA ALA A 294 -11.39 -44.18 41.77
C ALA A 294 -12.26 -43.25 42.64
N ASN A 295 -11.75 -42.82 43.76
CA ASN A 295 -12.45 -41.89 44.63
C ASN A 295 -11.48 -40.87 45.27
N PRO A 296 -11.65 -39.59 44.98
CA PRO A 296 -12.59 -38.99 44.02
C PRO A 296 -12.22 -39.30 42.55
N VAL A 297 -13.23 -39.34 41.67
CA VAL A 297 -13.03 -39.56 40.22
C VAL A 297 -12.45 -38.34 39.48
N SER A 298 -12.49 -37.17 40.11
CA SER A 298 -11.90 -35.92 39.60
C SER A 298 -11.10 -35.25 40.70
N ILE A 299 -9.92 -34.84 40.34
CA ILE A 299 -8.99 -34.14 41.23
C ILE A 299 -8.45 -32.89 40.53
N ALA A 300 -8.10 -31.86 41.31
CA ALA A 300 -7.27 -30.78 40.80
C ALA A 300 -5.85 -31.30 40.59
N SER A 301 -5.11 -30.71 39.66
CA SER A 301 -3.70 -31.01 39.41
C SER A 301 -2.90 -30.90 40.72
N GLY A 302 -2.17 -31.96 41.10
CA GLY A 302 -1.41 -32.03 42.34
C GLY A 302 -2.15 -32.65 43.53
N SER A 303 -3.47 -32.96 43.45
CA SER A 303 -4.24 -33.64 44.47
C SER A 303 -4.16 -35.17 44.28
N SER A 304 -4.72 -35.94 45.24
CA SER A 304 -4.69 -37.41 45.19
C SER A 304 -6.09 -38.02 45.08
N SER A 305 -6.16 -39.14 44.41
CA SER A 305 -7.31 -40.06 44.39
C SER A 305 -6.90 -41.46 44.91
N THR A 306 -7.83 -42.18 45.45
CA THR A 306 -7.61 -43.55 45.87
C THR A 306 -8.30 -44.51 44.91
N LEU A 307 -7.53 -45.41 44.31
CA LEU A 307 -8.01 -46.51 43.51
C LEU A 307 -8.36 -47.69 44.46
N THR A 308 -9.55 -48.21 44.40
CA THR A 308 -9.99 -49.44 45.12
C THR A 308 -10.25 -50.53 44.07
N VAL A 309 -9.53 -51.63 44.20
CA VAL A 309 -9.63 -52.77 43.28
C VAL A 309 -10.13 -54.02 44.07
N THR A 310 -11.08 -54.73 43.50
CA THR A 310 -11.54 -56.01 43.95
C THR A 310 -11.40 -57.07 42.84
N ALA A 311 -10.92 -58.25 43.16
CA ALA A 311 -10.74 -59.34 42.20
C ALA A 311 -11.17 -60.69 42.76
N VAL A 312 -11.66 -61.57 41.88
CA VAL A 312 -12.08 -62.91 42.17
C VAL A 312 -11.47 -63.87 41.15
N ASN A 313 -11.07 -65.03 41.50
CA ASN A 313 -10.42 -66.06 40.66
C ASN A 313 -9.09 -65.59 40.07
N ALA A 314 -8.45 -64.59 40.61
CA ALA A 314 -7.16 -64.13 40.20
C ALA A 314 -6.01 -64.73 40.97
N THR A 315 -4.87 -64.90 40.34
CA THR A 315 -3.60 -65.22 40.93
C THR A 315 -2.67 -64.05 41.08
N GLN A 316 -2.90 -63.00 40.20
CA GLN A 316 -2.16 -61.77 40.23
C GLN A 316 -3.09 -60.59 39.84
N VAL A 317 -2.95 -59.48 40.53
CA VAL A 317 -3.64 -58.22 40.20
C VAL A 317 -2.61 -57.12 40.07
N THR A 318 -2.68 -56.36 38.94
CA THR A 318 -1.82 -55.22 38.68
C THR A 318 -2.68 -54.02 38.21
N ILE A 319 -2.23 -52.87 38.55
CA ILE A 319 -2.77 -51.58 37.97
C ILE A 319 -1.72 -50.97 37.08
N ALA A 320 -2.14 -50.52 35.91
CA ALA A 320 -1.31 -49.71 35.02
C ALA A 320 -2.01 -48.40 34.66
N GLY A 321 -1.36 -47.29 34.85
CA GLY A 321 -1.85 -45.98 34.48
C GLY A 321 -1.36 -45.61 33.07
N THR A 322 -2.16 -44.79 32.34
CA THR A 322 -1.73 -44.22 31.06
C THR A 322 -0.59 -43.20 31.22
N ASP A 323 -0.29 -42.81 32.46
CA ASP A 323 0.88 -42.00 32.84
C ASP A 323 2.16 -42.82 33.01
N GLY A 324 2.12 -44.13 32.71
CA GLY A 324 3.22 -45.05 32.86
C GLY A 324 3.39 -45.60 34.27
N SER A 325 2.55 -45.21 35.24
CA SER A 325 2.60 -45.77 36.59
C SER A 325 2.10 -47.22 36.64
N THR A 326 2.73 -48.05 37.49
CA THR A 326 2.31 -49.43 37.66
C THR A 326 2.32 -49.81 39.12
N TYR A 327 1.35 -50.63 39.57
CA TYR A 327 1.19 -51.10 40.94
C TYR A 327 0.78 -52.54 40.93
N THR A 328 1.28 -53.30 41.93
CA THR A 328 0.91 -54.70 42.16
C THR A 328 0.14 -54.83 43.48
N LEU A 329 -1.03 -55.44 43.42
CA LEU A 329 -1.90 -55.64 44.57
C LEU A 329 -1.96 -57.12 44.98
N GLN A 330 -2.60 -57.40 46.11
CA GLN A 330 -2.94 -58.80 46.54
C GLN A 330 -3.87 -59.39 45.44
N SER A 331 -3.88 -60.71 45.36
CA SER A 331 -4.73 -61.43 44.40
C SER A 331 -6.25 -61.17 44.58
N SER A 332 -6.69 -60.75 45.75
CA SER A 332 -8.07 -60.28 46.00
C SER A 332 -8.30 -58.75 45.67
N GLY A 333 -7.27 -58.03 45.30
CA GLY A 333 -7.30 -56.58 45.15
C GLY A 333 -6.70 -55.80 46.30
N GLY A 334 -7.16 -54.59 46.56
CA GLY A 334 -6.65 -53.66 47.59
C GLY A 334 -6.87 -52.20 47.20
N THR A 335 -6.21 -51.28 47.92
CA THR A 335 -6.30 -49.84 47.67
C THR A 335 -4.94 -49.29 47.28
N GLN A 336 -4.90 -48.33 46.38
CA GLN A 336 -3.71 -47.59 45.91
C GLN A 336 -3.99 -46.13 45.80
N ALA A 337 -3.22 -45.26 46.47
CA ALA A 337 -3.29 -43.83 46.30
C ALA A 337 -2.49 -43.43 45.05
N VAL A 338 -3.04 -42.53 44.26
CA VAL A 338 -2.41 -42.00 43.01
C VAL A 338 -2.59 -40.47 42.92
N SER A 339 -1.62 -39.79 42.37
CA SER A 339 -1.65 -38.33 42.18
C SER A 339 -1.17 -38.01 40.75
N PRO A 340 -1.96 -38.37 39.73
CA PRO A 340 -1.55 -38.11 38.33
C PRO A 340 -1.51 -36.64 38.02
N ALA A 341 -0.51 -36.24 37.24
CA ALA A 341 -0.40 -34.83 36.75
C ALA A 341 -1.36 -34.49 35.63
N VAL A 342 -1.83 -35.48 34.89
CA VAL A 342 -2.79 -35.36 33.77
C VAL A 342 -3.89 -36.40 33.96
N THR A 343 -5.05 -36.19 33.33
CA THR A 343 -6.11 -37.17 33.31
C THR A 343 -5.56 -38.51 32.93
N THR A 344 -5.63 -39.45 33.87
CA THR A 344 -5.01 -40.78 33.78
C THR A 344 -6.07 -41.85 33.94
N THR A 345 -6.08 -42.79 33.02
CA THR A 345 -6.92 -43.98 33.11
C THR A 345 -6.08 -45.09 33.70
N TYR A 346 -6.51 -45.62 34.83
CA TYR A 346 -5.90 -46.74 35.51
C TYR A 346 -6.65 -48.01 35.15
N THR A 347 -5.91 -48.97 34.62
CA THR A 347 -6.47 -50.26 34.23
C THR A 347 -5.96 -51.33 35.21
N ALA A 348 -6.86 -51.86 35.97
CA ALA A 348 -6.60 -53.03 36.80
C ALA A 348 -6.72 -54.29 35.95
N SER A 349 -5.70 -55.17 36.03
CA SER A 349 -5.63 -56.44 35.33
C SER A 349 -5.55 -57.56 36.32
N ALA A 350 -6.45 -58.48 36.27
CA ALA A 350 -6.42 -59.73 37.03
C ALA A 350 -6.10 -60.92 36.12
N ILE A 351 -5.09 -61.66 36.45
CA ILE A 351 -4.66 -62.85 35.72
C ILE A 351 -5.00 -64.09 36.60
N GLY A 352 -5.65 -65.06 36.00
CA GLY A 352 -5.99 -66.33 36.66
C GLY A 352 -5.90 -67.51 35.69
N SER A 353 -6.18 -68.72 36.13
CA SER A 353 -6.10 -69.95 35.28
C SER A 353 -7.12 -69.92 34.14
N GLY A 354 -8.16 -69.09 34.21
CA GLY A 354 -9.16 -68.89 33.16
C GLY A 354 -8.87 -67.70 32.22
N GLY A 355 -7.70 -67.10 32.37
CA GLY A 355 -7.29 -65.97 31.45
C GLY A 355 -7.01 -64.69 32.23
N LYS A 356 -7.16 -63.58 31.52
CA LYS A 356 -6.94 -62.22 32.01
C LYS A 356 -8.20 -61.42 31.85
N THR A 357 -8.52 -60.65 32.85
CA THR A 357 -9.60 -59.64 32.75
C THR A 357 -9.09 -58.29 33.22
N SER A 358 -9.62 -57.28 32.69
CA SER A 358 -9.28 -55.91 33.10
C SER A 358 -10.51 -55.04 33.26
N ALA A 359 -10.41 -54.05 34.11
CA ALA A 359 -11.36 -52.98 34.30
C ALA A 359 -10.61 -51.68 34.45
N SER A 360 -11.18 -50.60 34.06
CA SER A 360 -10.53 -49.31 34.11
C SER A 360 -11.35 -48.28 34.88
N ALA A 361 -10.66 -47.43 35.58
CA ALA A 361 -11.22 -46.21 36.19
C ALA A 361 -10.37 -45.02 35.80
N THR A 362 -10.99 -43.94 35.46
CA THR A 362 -10.28 -42.69 35.08
C THR A 362 -10.31 -41.74 36.26
N VAL A 363 -9.15 -41.23 36.59
CA VAL A 363 -9.00 -40.06 37.44
C VAL A 363 -8.84 -38.85 36.54
N THR A 364 -9.89 -38.07 36.46
CA THR A 364 -9.87 -36.82 35.69
C THR A 364 -9.07 -35.79 36.45
N VAL A 365 -8.04 -35.27 35.84
CA VAL A 365 -7.30 -34.11 36.37
C VAL A 365 -7.82 -32.87 35.67
N THR A 366 -8.50 -32.02 36.41
CA THR A 366 -8.86 -30.72 35.91
C THR A 366 -7.60 -29.86 35.88
N PRO A 367 -7.17 -29.43 34.73
CA PRO A 367 -6.03 -28.50 34.63
C PRO A 367 -6.33 -27.26 35.49
N ASN A 368 -5.30 -26.76 36.12
CA ASN A 368 -5.44 -25.42 36.69
C ASN A 368 -5.84 -24.48 35.56
N PRO A 369 -6.85 -23.64 35.77
CA PRO A 369 -7.29 -22.76 34.72
C PRO A 369 -6.13 -21.90 34.25
N THR A 370 -5.97 -21.81 32.92
CA THR A 370 -4.96 -20.95 32.33
C THR A 370 -5.24 -19.51 32.72
N PRO A 371 -4.22 -18.76 33.08
CA PRO A 371 -4.43 -17.35 33.32
C PRO A 371 -4.89 -16.65 32.06
N THR A 372 -5.76 -15.68 32.18
CA THR A 372 -6.09 -14.74 31.14
C THR A 372 -5.51 -13.38 31.51
N VAL A 373 -5.16 -12.62 30.50
CA VAL A 373 -4.69 -11.24 30.70
C VAL A 373 -5.12 -10.38 29.51
N SER A 374 -5.52 -9.18 29.79
CA SER A 374 -5.68 -8.12 28.80
C SER A 374 -4.99 -6.85 29.32
N ILE A 375 -4.53 -6.02 28.40
CA ILE A 375 -3.94 -4.73 28.70
C ILE A 375 -4.45 -3.72 27.71
N THR A 376 -4.80 -2.55 28.19
CA THR A 376 -5.17 -1.40 27.37
C THR A 376 -4.42 -0.17 27.86
N ALA A 377 -4.15 0.76 26.97
CA ALA A 377 -3.57 2.06 27.27
C ALA A 377 -4.61 3.15 27.01
N ASN A 378 -4.76 4.06 27.94
CA ASN A 378 -5.65 5.21 27.78
C ASN A 378 -4.98 6.49 28.36
N PRO A 379 -4.70 7.47 27.47
CA PRO A 379 -4.81 7.44 26.03
C PRO A 379 -3.77 6.49 25.39
N ALA A 380 -4.09 5.91 24.22
CA ALA A 380 -3.18 5.03 23.48
C ALA A 380 -2.04 5.78 22.79
N SER A 381 -2.16 7.10 22.70
CA SER A 381 -1.12 8.01 22.21
C SER A 381 -1.00 9.21 23.15
N ILE A 382 0.23 9.63 23.40
CA ILE A 382 0.54 10.76 24.30
C ILE A 382 1.56 11.69 23.64
N ILE A 383 1.56 12.94 24.04
CA ILE A 383 2.69 13.85 23.79
C ILE A 383 3.85 13.44 24.70
N SER A 384 5.08 13.54 24.22
CA SER A 384 6.29 13.30 25.03
C SER A 384 6.26 14.14 26.30
N GLY A 385 6.37 13.49 27.45
CA GLY A 385 6.24 14.12 28.76
C GLY A 385 4.86 14.01 29.42
N ASN A 386 3.83 13.62 28.70
CA ASN A 386 2.52 13.30 29.25
C ASN A 386 2.44 11.84 29.68
N SER A 387 1.36 11.48 30.34
CA SER A 387 1.16 10.13 30.85
C SER A 387 0.03 9.39 30.16
N SER A 388 0.17 8.07 30.09
CA SER A 388 -0.90 7.13 29.76
C SER A 388 -1.15 6.18 30.91
N THR A 389 -2.38 5.78 31.12
CA THR A 389 -2.74 4.79 32.12
C THR A 389 -2.88 3.43 31.46
N LEU A 390 -2.02 2.49 31.81
CA LEU A 390 -2.19 1.10 31.45
C LEU A 390 -3.20 0.47 32.40
N THR A 391 -4.23 -0.17 31.85
CA THR A 391 -5.21 -0.95 32.62
C THR A 391 -5.05 -2.42 32.25
N VAL A 392 -4.74 -3.24 33.22
CA VAL A 392 -4.56 -4.68 33.09
C VAL A 392 -5.64 -5.39 33.87
N THR A 393 -6.27 -6.38 33.24
CA THR A 393 -7.13 -7.31 33.92
C THR A 393 -6.61 -8.73 33.74
N ALA A 394 -6.62 -9.51 34.80
CA ALA A 394 -6.17 -10.89 34.75
C ALA A 394 -7.07 -11.81 35.60
N THR A 395 -7.15 -13.06 35.22
CA THR A 395 -7.81 -14.10 36.01
C THR A 395 -6.89 -15.32 36.14
N ASN A 396 -7.04 -16.05 37.20
CA ASN A 396 -6.29 -17.27 37.47
C ASN A 396 -4.75 -17.09 37.50
N ALA A 397 -4.29 -15.88 37.71
CA ALA A 397 -2.87 -15.56 37.81
C ALA A 397 -2.42 -15.58 39.28
N ASN A 398 -1.17 -15.92 39.52
CA ASN A 398 -0.48 -15.77 40.80
C ASN A 398 0.25 -14.42 40.88
N GLN A 399 0.66 -13.94 39.73
CA GLN A 399 1.37 -12.67 39.58
C GLN A 399 1.09 -12.08 38.19
N VAL A 400 1.05 -10.78 38.11
CA VAL A 400 0.98 -10.05 36.85
C VAL A 400 2.17 -9.07 36.79
N THR A 401 2.90 -9.10 35.67
CA THR A 401 3.99 -8.15 35.42
C THR A 401 3.75 -7.45 34.08
N ILE A 402 4.11 -6.18 34.02
CA ILE A 402 4.18 -5.41 32.77
C ILE A 402 5.65 -5.16 32.45
N THR A 403 6.06 -5.35 31.21
CA THR A 403 7.39 -4.97 30.71
C THR A 403 7.23 -4.09 29.48
N GLY A 404 7.93 -2.97 29.45
CA GLY A 404 8.00 -2.07 28.32
C GLY A 404 9.23 -2.32 27.46
N THR A 405 9.14 -2.02 26.15
CA THR A 405 10.30 -2.01 25.22
C THR A 405 11.34 -0.96 25.61
N ASP A 406 10.98 0.00 26.43
CA ASP A 406 11.84 1.00 27.05
C ASP A 406 12.59 0.46 28.29
N SER A 407 12.51 -0.84 28.55
CA SER A 407 13.07 -1.54 29.72
C SER A 407 12.35 -1.24 31.05
N SER A 408 11.21 -0.55 31.02
CA SER A 408 10.39 -0.39 32.22
C SER A 408 9.75 -1.70 32.65
N SER A 409 9.54 -1.88 33.96
CA SER A 409 8.92 -3.09 34.50
C SER A 409 8.10 -2.78 35.75
N TYR A 410 6.88 -3.29 35.80
CA TYR A 410 5.92 -3.07 36.87
C TYR A 410 5.32 -4.40 37.31
N THR A 411 5.00 -4.51 38.60
CA THR A 411 4.34 -5.69 39.15
C THR A 411 2.98 -5.29 39.71
N LEU A 412 1.94 -5.95 39.24
CA LEU A 412 0.57 -5.70 39.66
C LEU A 412 0.03 -6.84 40.54
N ALA A 413 -1.11 -6.62 41.15
CA ALA A 413 -1.86 -7.65 41.86
C ALA A 413 -2.22 -8.80 40.89
N PRO A 414 -2.48 -10.04 41.40
CA PRO A 414 -2.87 -11.16 40.57
C PRO A 414 -4.10 -10.94 39.70
N SER A 415 -5.00 -10.04 40.07
CA SER A 415 -6.18 -9.65 39.30
C SER A 415 -5.90 -8.56 38.25
N GLY A 416 -4.67 -8.06 38.18
CA GLY A 416 -4.33 -6.90 37.38
C GLY A 416 -4.36 -5.62 38.21
N GLY A 417 -4.59 -4.49 37.56
CA GLY A 417 -4.59 -3.15 38.15
C GLY A 417 -4.29 -2.11 37.11
N THR A 418 -3.99 -0.89 37.56
CA THR A 418 -3.60 0.23 36.71
C THR A 418 -2.17 0.66 37.00
N GLU A 419 -1.45 1.09 35.96
CA GLU A 419 -0.12 1.67 36.08
C GLU A 419 -0.03 2.92 35.22
N LEU A 420 0.54 3.98 35.75
CA LEU A 420 0.74 5.24 35.06
C LEU A 420 2.14 5.26 34.44
N VAL A 421 2.22 5.36 33.13
CA VAL A 421 3.48 5.35 32.37
C VAL A 421 3.68 6.68 31.64
N THR A 422 4.94 7.08 31.49
CA THR A 422 5.34 8.34 30.83
C THR A 422 6.49 8.05 29.83
N PRO A 423 6.26 7.21 28.82
CA PRO A 423 7.32 6.91 27.87
C PRO A 423 7.70 8.17 27.07
N THR A 424 8.98 8.28 26.71
CA THR A 424 9.49 9.38 25.87
C THR A 424 9.61 9.01 24.41
N THR A 425 9.44 7.74 24.08
CA THR A 425 9.39 7.16 22.73
C THR A 425 8.28 6.13 22.68
N ALA A 426 7.78 5.82 21.49
CA ALA A 426 6.75 4.81 21.30
C ALA A 426 7.17 3.51 21.99
N THR A 427 6.38 3.08 22.96
CA THR A 427 6.71 1.95 23.84
C THR A 427 5.60 0.92 23.84
N THR A 428 5.95 -0.32 23.52
CA THR A 428 5.02 -1.45 23.64
C THR A 428 5.14 -2.06 25.03
N TYR A 429 4.03 -2.12 25.74
CA TYR A 429 3.89 -2.71 27.04
C TYR A 429 3.26 -4.08 26.95
N THR A 430 3.94 -5.09 27.48
CA THR A 430 3.47 -6.47 27.52
C THR A 430 3.13 -6.85 28.96
N ALA A 431 1.87 -7.12 29.21
CA ALA A 431 1.40 -7.69 30.48
C ALA A 431 1.50 -9.21 30.41
N THR A 432 2.18 -9.81 31.40
CA THR A 432 2.32 -11.25 31.54
C THR A 432 1.67 -11.71 32.84
N ALA A 433 0.64 -12.53 32.75
CA ALA A 433 0.00 -13.20 33.88
C ALA A 433 0.66 -14.57 34.06
N THR A 434 1.28 -14.76 35.19
CA THR A 434 1.93 -16.01 35.58
C THR A 434 0.94 -16.85 36.38
N GLY A 435 0.59 -18.01 35.89
CA GLY A 435 -0.27 -18.99 36.58
C GLY A 435 0.54 -20.11 37.24
N THR A 436 -0.15 -21.07 37.81
CA THR A 436 0.48 -22.23 38.48
C THR A 436 1.17 -23.17 37.50
N SER A 437 0.76 -23.21 36.24
CA SER A 437 1.25 -24.14 35.24
C SER A 437 1.65 -23.54 33.92
N MET A 438 1.12 -22.37 33.62
CA MET A 438 1.34 -21.67 32.36
C MET A 438 1.30 -20.16 32.57
N ASN A 439 1.91 -19.45 31.65
CA ASN A 439 1.83 -17.99 31.55
C ASN A 439 1.01 -17.59 30.31
N ASN A 440 0.38 -16.44 30.37
CA ASN A 440 -0.26 -15.81 29.22
C ASN A 440 0.14 -14.34 29.15
N SER A 441 0.17 -13.77 27.95
CA SER A 441 0.55 -12.38 27.77
C SER A 441 -0.34 -11.67 26.75
N ALA A 442 -0.46 -10.36 26.93
CA ALA A 442 -1.11 -9.45 26.02
C ALA A 442 -0.29 -8.15 25.95
N SER A 443 -0.35 -7.47 24.83
CA SER A 443 0.42 -6.24 24.63
C SER A 443 -0.44 -5.09 24.14
N THR A 444 -0.02 -3.88 24.48
CA THR A 444 -0.55 -2.62 23.98
C THR A 444 0.60 -1.67 23.72
N THR A 445 0.45 -0.77 22.77
CA THR A 445 1.47 0.24 22.48
C THR A 445 0.96 1.62 22.87
N VAL A 446 1.78 2.39 23.58
CA VAL A 446 1.60 3.81 23.80
C VAL A 446 2.44 4.54 22.75
N ALA A 447 1.79 5.10 21.75
CA ALA A 447 2.45 5.98 20.81
C ALA A 447 2.88 7.28 21.49
N VAL A 448 4.06 7.80 21.17
CA VAL A 448 4.56 9.05 21.71
C VAL A 448 4.80 10.04 20.58
N ILE A 449 4.11 11.16 20.67
CA ILE A 449 4.18 12.25 19.72
C ILE A 449 5.15 13.29 20.26
N PRO A 450 6.09 13.80 19.48
CA PRO A 450 6.99 14.87 19.92
C PRO A 450 6.20 16.10 20.39
N ALA A 451 6.64 16.74 21.47
CA ALA A 451 5.89 17.83 22.08
C ALA A 451 5.93 19.12 21.24
N GLY A 452 4.77 19.67 20.97
CA GLY A 452 4.50 21.11 21.01
C GLY A 452 4.95 22.01 19.86
N SER A 453 5.29 21.52 18.65
CA SER A 453 5.60 22.46 17.56
C SER A 453 5.38 21.85 16.17
N LEU A 454 5.48 22.67 15.13
CA LEU A 454 5.55 22.26 13.74
C LEU A 454 6.57 21.13 13.51
N GLN A 455 7.61 21.03 14.34
CA GLN A 455 8.61 19.96 14.31
C GLN A 455 8.05 18.56 14.62
N ALA A 456 6.82 18.48 15.15
CA ALA A 456 6.11 17.23 15.36
C ALA A 456 5.55 16.61 14.04
N VAL A 457 5.63 17.34 12.94
CA VAL A 457 5.15 16.91 11.62
C VAL A 457 6.32 16.32 10.85
N ASP A 458 6.33 15.04 10.63
CA ASP A 458 7.37 14.37 9.86
C ASP A 458 6.96 14.18 8.38
N HIS A 459 5.66 14.18 8.09
CA HIS A 459 5.13 14.00 6.74
C HIS A 459 4.01 14.99 6.45
N VAL A 460 4.04 15.57 5.27
CA VAL A 460 2.96 16.36 4.69
C VAL A 460 2.48 15.69 3.41
N ILE A 461 1.21 15.39 3.35
CA ILE A 461 0.55 14.81 2.19
C ILE A 461 -0.35 15.89 1.60
N PHE A 462 -0.22 16.16 0.32
CA PHE A 462 -1.08 17.09 -0.39
C PHE A 462 -1.72 16.39 -1.59
N MET A 463 -3.03 16.38 -1.65
CA MET A 463 -3.81 15.80 -2.74
C MET A 463 -4.68 16.86 -3.39
N LEU A 464 -4.66 16.91 -4.70
CA LEU A 464 -5.55 17.74 -5.51
C LEU A 464 -6.50 16.87 -6.31
N GLN A 465 -7.80 17.18 -6.17
CA GLN A 465 -8.89 16.68 -7.01
C GLN A 465 -9.24 17.73 -8.08
N GLU A 466 -10.23 17.47 -8.91
CA GLU A 466 -10.54 18.29 -10.06
C GLU A 466 -11.92 18.95 -9.99
N ASN A 467 -11.89 20.24 -10.21
CA ASN A 467 -12.85 21.16 -10.83
C ASN A 467 -14.17 21.34 -10.08
N HIS A 468 -14.11 21.65 -8.79
CA HIS A 468 -15.30 22.05 -8.04
C HIS A 468 -15.07 23.26 -7.16
N THR A 469 -16.06 24.18 -7.11
CA THR A 469 -16.01 25.31 -6.19
C THR A 469 -16.45 24.90 -4.78
N PHE A 470 -16.10 25.76 -3.82
CA PHE A 470 -16.52 25.58 -2.43
C PHE A 470 -18.03 25.49 -2.27
N ASP A 471 -18.78 26.39 -2.93
CA ASP A 471 -20.25 26.40 -2.84
C ASP A 471 -20.89 25.18 -3.48
N ASN A 472 -20.31 24.69 -4.56
CA ASN A 472 -20.81 23.50 -5.24
C ASN A 472 -20.78 22.27 -4.32
N TYR A 473 -19.74 22.14 -3.49
CA TYR A 473 -19.57 20.99 -2.59
C TYR A 473 -19.96 21.29 -1.14
N PHE A 474 -19.48 22.38 -0.57
CA PHE A 474 -19.60 22.69 0.86
C PHE A 474 -20.51 23.88 1.16
N GLY A 475 -21.15 24.45 0.14
CA GLY A 475 -22.10 25.54 0.35
C GLY A 475 -23.23 25.21 1.30
N MET A 476 -23.60 23.94 1.44
CA MET A 476 -24.63 23.43 2.35
C MET A 476 -24.10 22.75 3.60
N LEU A 477 -22.84 23.02 3.99
CA LEU A 477 -22.18 22.31 5.09
C LEU A 477 -22.73 22.72 6.47
N ASN A 478 -23.14 24.00 6.67
CA ASN A 478 -23.61 24.50 7.97
C ASN A 478 -24.83 23.74 8.52
N PRO A 479 -25.91 23.50 7.75
CA PRO A 479 -27.03 22.72 8.24
C PRO A 479 -26.64 21.32 8.72
N TYR A 480 -25.72 20.66 8.00
CA TYR A 480 -25.23 19.35 8.39
C TYR A 480 -24.42 19.40 9.69
N ARG A 481 -23.49 20.34 9.82
CA ARG A 481 -22.69 20.53 11.02
C ARG A 481 -23.55 20.83 12.24
N LYS A 482 -24.52 21.76 12.11
CA LYS A 482 -25.45 22.13 13.18
C LYS A 482 -26.33 20.95 13.62
N SER A 483 -26.83 20.16 12.67
CA SER A 483 -27.68 18.99 12.97
C SER A 483 -26.97 17.91 13.77
N HIS A 484 -25.62 17.85 13.71
CA HIS A 484 -24.80 16.89 14.41
C HIS A 484 -24.08 17.51 15.64
N GLY A 485 -24.21 18.81 15.86
CA GLY A 485 -23.47 19.53 16.92
C GLY A 485 -21.98 19.64 16.61
N TRP A 486 -21.59 19.61 15.34
CA TRP A 486 -20.20 19.68 14.86
C TRP A 486 -19.80 21.08 14.37
N ASN A 487 -20.57 22.07 14.73
CA ASN A 487 -20.23 23.47 14.49
C ASN A 487 -19.47 24.11 15.66
N ILE A 488 -19.42 23.48 16.82
CA ILE A 488 -18.73 24.01 18.00
C ILE A 488 -17.34 23.37 18.10
N GLY A 489 -16.33 24.22 18.05
CA GLY A 489 -14.92 23.80 18.21
C GLY A 489 -14.55 23.46 19.66
N ASP A 490 -13.36 22.90 19.85
CA ASP A 490 -12.81 22.58 21.18
C ASP A 490 -12.66 23.82 22.09
N ASP A 491 -12.57 25.00 21.52
CA ASP A 491 -12.50 26.30 22.20
C ASP A 491 -13.89 26.87 22.55
N GLY A 492 -14.95 26.17 22.19
CA GLY A 492 -16.34 26.57 22.40
C GLY A 492 -16.87 27.59 21.38
N THR A 493 -16.08 27.90 20.35
CA THR A 493 -16.48 28.81 19.27
C THR A 493 -17.41 28.10 18.30
N ASP A 494 -18.45 28.80 17.85
CA ASP A 494 -19.34 28.36 16.79
C ASP A 494 -18.68 28.70 15.44
N TYR A 495 -18.25 27.68 14.73
CA TYR A 495 -17.57 27.79 13.44
C TYR A 495 -18.53 27.47 12.32
N GLU A 496 -18.92 28.46 11.58
CA GLU A 496 -19.76 28.33 10.36
C GLU A 496 -18.91 28.61 9.11
N VAL A 497 -19.16 27.92 8.04
CA VAL A 497 -18.57 28.26 6.73
C VAL A 497 -19.41 29.40 6.10
N ASP A 498 -18.78 30.22 5.30
CA ASP A 498 -19.51 31.13 4.41
C ASP A 498 -20.07 30.34 3.23
N GLY A 499 -21.22 29.74 3.46
CA GLY A 499 -21.95 28.88 2.53
C GLY A 499 -23.13 29.58 1.86
N ILE A 500 -23.94 28.77 1.20
CA ILE A 500 -25.12 29.26 0.47
C ILE A 500 -26.44 28.89 1.14
N ASP A 501 -26.42 28.26 2.29
CA ASP A 501 -27.61 27.74 2.96
C ASP A 501 -28.66 28.81 3.30
N ASP A 502 -28.23 30.05 3.55
CA ASP A 502 -29.10 31.22 3.75
C ASP A 502 -29.30 32.07 2.48
N LYS A 503 -28.67 31.73 1.37
CA LYS A 503 -28.62 32.53 0.13
C LYS A 503 -29.38 31.88 -1.05
N LEU A 504 -29.96 30.70 -0.88
CA LEU A 504 -30.61 29.93 -1.98
C LEU A 504 -31.70 30.69 -2.72
N ALA A 505 -32.41 31.60 -2.03
CA ALA A 505 -33.50 32.38 -2.60
C ALA A 505 -33.05 33.71 -3.21
N THR A 506 -31.81 34.13 -2.98
CA THR A 506 -31.35 35.47 -3.37
C THR A 506 -30.35 35.42 -4.50
N ILE A 507 -29.62 34.32 -4.67
CA ILE A 507 -28.63 34.16 -5.73
C ILE A 507 -29.28 33.60 -6.98
N SER A 508 -29.02 34.27 -8.10
CA SER A 508 -29.39 33.77 -9.41
C SER A 508 -28.51 34.41 -10.49
N ASN A 509 -28.31 33.67 -11.58
CA ASN A 509 -27.60 34.11 -12.79
C ASN A 509 -28.52 34.00 -14.00
N LEU A 510 -28.25 34.82 -15.03
CA LEU A 510 -29.04 34.87 -16.25
C LEU A 510 -28.33 34.15 -17.40
N ASP A 511 -29.10 33.41 -18.20
CA ASP A 511 -28.64 32.96 -19.51
C ASP A 511 -28.59 34.10 -20.53
N ASP A 512 -28.20 33.82 -21.79
CA ASP A 512 -28.15 34.79 -22.85
C ASP A 512 -29.51 35.28 -23.31
N GLU A 513 -30.55 34.50 -23.10
CA GLU A 513 -31.95 34.86 -23.42
C GLU A 513 -32.62 35.65 -22.27
N GLY A 514 -31.90 35.85 -21.15
CA GLY A 514 -32.40 36.58 -19.99
C GLY A 514 -33.23 35.75 -19.04
N THR A 515 -33.15 34.43 -19.12
CA THR A 515 -33.81 33.51 -18.15
C THR A 515 -32.96 33.44 -16.89
N SER A 516 -33.58 33.56 -15.73
CA SER A 516 -32.92 33.54 -14.45
C SER A 516 -32.93 32.15 -13.87
N TYR A 517 -31.75 31.69 -13.46
CA TYR A 517 -31.52 30.41 -12.78
C TYR A 517 -31.03 30.67 -11.37
N SER A 518 -31.77 30.21 -10.38
CA SER A 518 -31.36 30.21 -8.97
C SER A 518 -30.54 28.96 -8.63
N LEU A 519 -29.86 29.02 -7.50
CA LEU A 519 -29.17 27.86 -6.93
C LEU A 519 -30.14 26.69 -6.75
N PHE A 520 -29.71 25.49 -7.11
CA PHE A 520 -30.51 24.28 -6.97
C PHE A 520 -29.67 23.06 -6.58
N LYS A 521 -30.29 22.13 -5.87
CA LYS A 521 -29.62 20.87 -5.52
C LYS A 521 -29.53 19.98 -6.75
N LEU A 522 -28.30 19.54 -7.05
CA LEU A 522 -28.02 18.55 -8.09
C LEU A 522 -28.60 17.19 -7.72
N THR A 523 -29.18 16.53 -8.70
CA THR A 523 -29.74 15.17 -8.58
C THR A 523 -28.96 14.17 -9.42
N SER A 524 -28.01 14.64 -10.23
CA SER A 524 -27.01 13.83 -10.94
C SER A 524 -25.64 13.99 -10.29
N THR A 525 -24.88 12.91 -10.27
CA THR A 525 -23.48 12.90 -9.84
C THR A 525 -22.50 13.01 -11.02
N CYS A 526 -23.04 13.11 -12.23
CA CYS A 526 -22.30 13.37 -13.45
C CYS A 526 -22.96 14.59 -14.12
N ILE A 527 -22.25 15.69 -14.16
CA ILE A 527 -22.71 16.90 -14.83
C ILE A 527 -21.92 17.13 -16.11
N ASP A 528 -22.52 17.84 -17.07
CA ASP A 528 -21.81 18.27 -18.26
C ASP A 528 -20.67 19.21 -17.87
N ASP A 529 -19.61 19.19 -18.68
CA ASP A 529 -18.42 20.00 -18.50
C ASP A 529 -18.71 21.50 -18.47
N GLU A 530 -17.85 22.25 -17.81
CA GLU A 530 -17.87 23.69 -17.74
C GLU A 530 -16.49 24.24 -18.11
N THR A 531 -16.40 25.46 -18.58
CA THR A 531 -15.10 26.05 -18.88
C THR A 531 -14.60 26.85 -17.70
N SER A 532 -13.33 26.65 -17.37
CA SER A 532 -12.59 27.37 -16.33
C SER A 532 -11.35 28.06 -16.89
N ASP A 533 -11.29 28.23 -18.21
CA ASP A 533 -10.24 29.03 -18.82
C ASP A 533 -10.18 30.43 -18.17
N TRP A 534 -8.98 31.00 -18.12
CA TRP A 534 -8.75 32.27 -17.43
C TRP A 534 -9.72 33.37 -17.86
N LEU A 535 -10.09 33.44 -19.15
CA LEU A 535 -11.09 34.39 -19.62
C LEU A 535 -12.50 34.05 -19.12
N ALA A 536 -12.85 32.78 -19.08
CA ALA A 536 -14.13 32.36 -18.54
C ALA A 536 -14.23 32.73 -17.06
N SER A 537 -13.22 32.44 -16.27
CA SER A 537 -13.20 32.81 -14.84
C SER A 537 -13.30 34.32 -14.63
N TYR A 538 -12.72 35.13 -15.50
CA TYR A 538 -12.93 36.57 -15.49
C TYR A 538 -14.38 36.94 -15.83
N GLY A 539 -14.97 36.24 -16.80
CA GLY A 539 -16.36 36.40 -17.19
C GLY A 539 -17.38 36.04 -16.13
N GLU A 540 -17.06 35.02 -15.31
CA GLU A 540 -17.89 34.59 -14.19
C GLU A 540 -18.03 35.68 -13.13
N VAL A 541 -16.94 36.41 -12.87
CA VAL A 541 -16.96 37.55 -11.94
C VAL A 541 -17.80 38.71 -12.46
N ASN A 542 -17.75 38.99 -13.78
CA ASN A 542 -18.59 39.95 -14.42
C ASN A 542 -18.80 39.58 -15.88
N ARG A 543 -20.01 39.23 -16.22
CA ARG A 543 -20.44 38.70 -17.51
C ARG A 543 -20.00 39.57 -18.73
N TYR A 544 -19.93 40.88 -18.56
CA TYR A 544 -19.75 41.82 -19.68
C TYR A 544 -18.56 42.74 -19.55
N ASN A 545 -17.77 42.62 -18.51
CA ASN A 545 -16.67 43.52 -18.26
C ASN A 545 -15.42 42.79 -17.77
N PHE A 546 -14.47 42.61 -18.67
CA PHE A 546 -13.16 41.96 -18.39
C PHE A 546 -12.06 42.94 -18.00
N LEU A 547 -12.40 44.22 -17.80
CA LEU A 547 -11.42 45.22 -17.38
C LEU A 547 -10.99 44.93 -15.92
N THR A 548 -9.76 45.25 -15.58
CA THR A 548 -9.22 45.14 -14.22
C THR A 548 -9.97 45.97 -13.18
N SER A 549 -10.71 46.98 -13.64
CA SER A 549 -11.54 47.88 -12.80
C SER A 549 -13.02 47.51 -12.84
N ARG A 550 -13.37 46.31 -13.26
CA ARG A 550 -14.78 45.90 -13.36
C ARG A 550 -15.41 45.79 -11.97
N PRO A 551 -16.71 46.08 -11.84
CA PRO A 551 -17.44 45.73 -10.64
C PRO A 551 -17.58 44.21 -10.52
N ILE A 552 -17.58 43.71 -9.28
CA ILE A 552 -17.82 42.31 -8.97
C ILE A 552 -19.33 42.08 -8.94
N LEU A 553 -19.83 41.27 -9.84
CA LEU A 553 -21.24 40.93 -9.96
C LEU A 553 -21.55 39.45 -9.73
N MET A 554 -20.58 38.57 -9.95
CA MET A 554 -20.73 37.10 -9.86
C MET A 554 -21.91 36.62 -10.72
N ASP A 555 -22.08 37.18 -11.93
CA ASP A 555 -23.27 37.01 -12.76
C ASP A 555 -23.01 36.31 -14.10
N GLY A 556 -21.78 35.82 -14.31
CA GLY A 556 -21.38 35.23 -15.59
C GLY A 556 -21.37 33.71 -15.65
N PHE A 557 -21.61 32.99 -14.56
CA PHE A 557 -21.47 31.54 -14.53
C PHE A 557 -22.42 30.81 -15.49
N VAL A 558 -23.71 31.13 -15.47
CA VAL A 558 -24.70 30.56 -16.40
C VAL A 558 -24.37 30.93 -17.85
N HIS A 559 -23.96 32.16 -18.08
CA HIS A 559 -23.58 32.66 -19.39
C HIS A 559 -22.38 31.88 -19.97
N ASN A 560 -21.32 31.67 -19.18
CA ASN A 560 -20.15 30.92 -19.58
C ASN A 560 -20.46 29.44 -19.84
N ALA A 561 -21.16 28.79 -18.92
CA ALA A 561 -21.58 27.40 -19.06
C ALA A 561 -22.49 27.18 -20.27
N GLU A 562 -23.41 28.15 -20.58
CA GLU A 562 -24.24 28.15 -21.76
C GLU A 562 -23.41 28.28 -23.03
N GLY A 563 -22.54 29.31 -23.10
CA GLY A 563 -21.69 29.56 -24.23
C GLY A 563 -20.78 28.41 -24.56
N TYR A 564 -20.18 27.83 -23.55
CA TYR A 564 -19.35 26.62 -23.71
C TYR A 564 -20.15 25.46 -24.32
N ALA A 565 -21.33 25.14 -23.77
CA ALA A 565 -22.20 24.09 -24.29
C ALA A 565 -22.66 24.36 -25.72
N LYS A 566 -23.04 25.60 -26.03
CA LYS A 566 -23.46 26.02 -27.38
C LYS A 566 -22.31 25.95 -28.38
N SER A 567 -21.10 26.32 -27.98
CA SER A 567 -19.90 26.23 -28.82
C SER A 567 -19.54 24.80 -29.16
N CYS A 568 -19.65 23.89 -28.19
CA CYS A 568 -19.41 22.45 -28.38
C CYS A 568 -20.43 21.81 -29.33
N ALA A 569 -21.63 22.36 -29.44
CA ALA A 569 -22.66 21.86 -30.33
C ALA A 569 -22.42 22.23 -31.82
N ILE A 570 -21.44 23.10 -32.12
CA ILE A 570 -21.13 23.54 -33.49
C ILE A 570 -20.19 22.54 -34.18
N PRO A 571 -20.61 21.83 -35.25
CA PRO A 571 -19.74 20.89 -35.95
C PRO A 571 -18.51 21.59 -36.55
N GLY A 572 -17.32 21.16 -36.16
CA GLY A 572 -16.06 21.70 -36.71
C GLY A 572 -15.46 22.88 -35.96
N ALA A 573 -16.02 23.32 -34.87
CA ALA A 573 -15.31 24.10 -33.86
C ALA A 573 -14.15 23.24 -33.34
N GLY A 574 -12.93 23.63 -33.65
CA GLY A 574 -11.72 22.87 -33.30
C GLY A 574 -11.38 22.91 -31.81
N GLY A 575 -12.37 22.85 -30.95
CA GLY A 575 -12.21 22.84 -29.49
C GLY A 575 -12.19 21.45 -28.91
N THR A 576 -11.61 21.32 -27.75
CA THR A 576 -11.46 20.12 -26.95
C THR A 576 -12.76 19.63 -26.29
N CYS A 577 -13.91 19.99 -26.81
CA CYS A 577 -15.20 19.56 -26.30
C CYS A 577 -15.39 18.05 -26.54
N SER A 578 -15.40 17.27 -25.52
CA SER A 578 -15.77 15.85 -25.57
C SER A 578 -17.23 15.68 -25.13
N GLY A 579 -18.10 15.28 -26.04
CA GLY A 579 -19.44 14.80 -25.68
C GLY A 579 -20.61 15.63 -26.23
N THR A 580 -21.80 15.14 -25.94
CA THR A 580 -23.08 15.83 -26.21
C THR A 580 -23.57 16.44 -24.91
N PHE A 581 -23.66 17.77 -24.88
CA PHE A 581 -24.21 18.48 -23.72
C PHE A 581 -25.71 18.27 -23.60
N THR A 582 -26.15 17.97 -22.39
CA THR A 582 -27.56 17.80 -22.05
C THR A 582 -28.16 19.13 -21.60
N ASP A 583 -27.36 19.94 -20.89
CA ASP A 583 -27.74 21.30 -20.48
C ASP A 583 -27.11 22.32 -21.43
N LEU A 584 -27.94 22.84 -22.39
CA LEU A 584 -27.53 23.91 -23.29
C LEU A 584 -27.81 25.33 -22.74
N THR A 585 -28.37 25.41 -21.52
CA THR A 585 -28.75 26.70 -20.91
C THR A 585 -27.75 27.20 -19.89
N GLY A 586 -26.74 26.39 -19.58
CA GLY A 586 -25.74 26.68 -18.54
C GLY A 586 -26.25 26.61 -17.11
N ARG A 587 -27.49 26.18 -16.90
CA ARG A 587 -28.10 26.06 -15.57
C ARG A 587 -27.26 25.23 -14.61
N ARG A 588 -26.54 24.23 -15.13
CA ARG A 588 -25.70 23.31 -14.33
C ARG A 588 -24.72 24.03 -13.44
N SER A 589 -24.22 25.21 -13.86
CA SER A 589 -23.29 26.00 -13.05
C SER A 589 -23.88 26.46 -11.73
N MET A 590 -25.21 26.61 -11.63
CA MET A 590 -25.92 27.00 -10.42
C MET A 590 -26.25 25.81 -9.50
N GLY A 591 -25.75 24.61 -9.83
CA GLY A 591 -26.00 23.40 -9.09
C GLY A 591 -25.08 23.25 -7.87
N TYR A 592 -25.60 22.67 -6.79
CA TYR A 592 -24.80 22.31 -5.61
C TYR A 592 -25.12 20.91 -5.14
N TYR A 593 -24.14 20.30 -4.46
CA TYR A 593 -24.29 19.01 -3.79
C TYR A 593 -24.51 19.17 -2.29
N ASP A 594 -24.96 18.11 -1.63
CA ASP A 594 -25.06 18.03 -0.18
C ASP A 594 -24.62 16.66 0.34
N GLN A 595 -24.78 16.41 1.63
CA GLN A 595 -24.45 15.12 2.27
C GLN A 595 -25.16 13.91 1.65
N GLY A 596 -26.15 14.09 0.81
CA GLY A 596 -26.84 12.99 0.12
C GLY A 596 -25.93 12.22 -0.83
N PHE A 597 -25.05 12.94 -1.49
CA PHE A 597 -24.01 12.34 -2.34
C PHE A 597 -22.61 12.43 -1.70
N LEU A 598 -22.32 13.50 -0.97
CA LEU A 598 -20.99 13.78 -0.40
C LEU A 598 -20.89 13.45 1.09
N ASN A 599 -21.51 12.34 1.52
CA ASN A 599 -21.60 11.97 2.94
C ASN A 599 -20.24 11.83 3.63
N TYR A 600 -19.24 11.30 2.94
CA TYR A 600 -17.90 11.16 3.46
C TYR A 600 -17.21 12.52 3.61
N TYR A 601 -17.29 13.35 2.58
CA TYR A 601 -16.70 14.69 2.61
C TYR A 601 -17.36 15.58 3.66
N TYR A 602 -18.69 15.56 3.77
CA TYR A 602 -19.41 16.32 4.80
C TYR A 602 -19.02 15.90 6.21
N PHE A 603 -18.86 14.59 6.42
CA PHE A 603 -18.36 14.09 7.71
C PHE A 603 -16.94 14.58 7.98
N MET A 604 -16.01 14.38 7.05
CA MET A 604 -14.61 14.73 7.23
C MET A 604 -14.41 16.24 7.40
N ALA A 605 -15.04 17.05 6.55
CA ALA A 605 -15.04 18.51 6.63
C ALA A 605 -15.67 19.05 7.92
N SER A 606 -16.57 18.27 8.54
CA SER A 606 -17.17 18.63 9.81
C SER A 606 -16.36 18.19 11.01
N GLN A 607 -15.65 17.08 10.94
CA GLN A 607 -14.82 16.58 12.04
C GLN A 607 -13.50 17.34 12.15
N PHE A 608 -12.85 17.51 11.03
CA PHE A 608 -11.55 18.17 10.93
C PHE A 608 -11.72 19.67 10.65
N ALA A 609 -10.73 20.28 10.03
CA ALA A 609 -10.78 21.68 9.69
C ALA A 609 -10.97 21.91 8.19
N VAL A 610 -11.60 23.00 7.87
CA VAL A 610 -11.77 23.52 6.51
C VAL A 610 -11.46 25.01 6.48
N SER A 611 -11.17 25.55 5.30
CA SER A 611 -11.16 26.99 5.05
C SER A 611 -12.24 27.33 4.03
N ASP A 612 -13.03 28.36 4.32
CA ASP A 612 -13.95 28.95 3.36
C ASP A 612 -13.36 30.16 2.63
N ARG A 613 -12.04 30.29 2.72
CA ARG A 613 -11.23 31.29 1.99
C ARG A 613 -9.99 30.65 1.35
N TRP A 614 -10.11 29.41 0.94
CA TRP A 614 -9.09 28.67 0.21
C TRP A 614 -9.36 28.78 -1.29
N PHE A 615 -8.50 29.46 -2.00
CA PHE A 615 -8.65 29.78 -3.41
C PHE A 615 -7.70 28.97 -4.29
N SER A 616 -8.04 28.77 -5.56
CA SER A 616 -7.05 28.31 -6.52
C SER A 616 -5.99 29.40 -6.76
N PRO A 617 -4.72 29.02 -6.98
CA PRO A 617 -3.64 30.02 -7.06
C PRO A 617 -3.74 30.96 -8.25
N VAL A 618 -4.36 30.53 -9.34
CA VAL A 618 -4.60 31.35 -10.52
C VAL A 618 -5.99 31.11 -11.07
N SER A 619 -6.56 32.14 -11.72
CA SER A 619 -7.88 32.07 -12.33
C SER A 619 -7.79 31.42 -13.70
N THR A 620 -7.47 30.13 -13.77
CA THR A 620 -7.28 29.36 -15.00
C THR A 620 -7.52 27.88 -14.76
N LYS A 621 -7.25 27.03 -15.75
CA LYS A 621 -7.43 25.59 -15.72
C LYS A 621 -6.41 24.84 -14.85
N SER A 622 -6.62 23.54 -14.73
CA SER A 622 -5.90 22.60 -13.89
C SER A 622 -4.38 22.71 -13.99
N ILE A 623 -3.82 22.68 -15.20
CA ILE A 623 -2.35 22.67 -15.39
C ILE A 623 -1.74 23.97 -14.87
N GLY A 624 -2.31 25.12 -15.20
CA GLY A 624 -1.83 26.42 -14.72
C GLY A 624 -1.86 26.50 -13.19
N ASN A 625 -2.92 26.00 -12.56
CA ASN A 625 -3.08 25.99 -11.11
C ASN A 625 -2.09 25.02 -10.43
N ARG A 626 -1.88 23.83 -11.00
CA ARG A 626 -0.91 22.86 -10.47
C ARG A 626 0.51 23.38 -10.59
N ILE A 627 0.87 23.99 -11.74
CA ILE A 627 2.17 24.65 -11.91
C ILE A 627 2.33 25.78 -10.88
N ALA A 628 1.35 26.67 -10.76
CA ALA A 628 1.39 27.76 -9.78
C ALA A 628 1.53 27.24 -8.35
N THR A 629 0.89 26.11 -8.03
CA THR A 629 1.05 25.45 -6.74
C THR A 629 2.52 25.10 -6.47
N PHE A 630 3.17 24.41 -7.41
CA PHE A 630 4.53 23.93 -7.20
C PHE A 630 5.61 25.02 -7.28
N THR A 631 5.31 26.12 -7.92
CA THR A 631 6.27 27.21 -8.19
C THR A 631 6.07 28.43 -7.29
N GLY A 632 5.30 28.29 -6.20
CA GLY A 632 5.05 29.40 -5.29
C GLY A 632 4.12 30.49 -5.87
N GLY A 633 3.28 30.13 -6.84
CA GLY A 633 2.25 31.03 -7.38
C GLY A 633 2.58 31.67 -8.74
N THR A 634 3.59 31.20 -9.44
CA THR A 634 3.92 31.71 -10.78
C THR A 634 3.73 30.64 -11.86
N THR A 635 3.26 31.04 -13.03
CA THR A 635 3.16 30.18 -14.21
C THR A 635 4.02 30.70 -15.36
N GLN A 636 4.81 31.73 -15.14
CA GLN A 636 5.49 32.51 -16.19
C GLN A 636 4.58 32.98 -17.35
N GLY A 637 3.30 33.19 -17.04
CA GLY A 637 2.30 33.60 -18.03
C GLY A 637 1.60 32.44 -18.75
N LEU A 638 1.82 31.19 -18.34
CA LEU A 638 1.03 30.07 -18.82
C LEU A 638 -0.34 30.11 -18.12
N VAL A 639 -1.31 30.68 -18.78
CA VAL A 639 -2.69 30.80 -18.32
C VAL A 639 -3.66 29.97 -19.17
N LYS A 640 -3.15 29.34 -20.21
CA LYS A 640 -3.87 28.43 -21.07
C LYS A 640 -3.32 27.04 -20.88
N ASP A 641 -4.22 26.07 -20.85
CA ASP A 641 -3.86 24.67 -20.98
C ASP A 641 -3.09 24.49 -22.30
N PRO A 642 -1.88 23.94 -22.29
CA PRO A 642 -1.09 23.71 -23.50
C PRO A 642 -1.75 22.78 -24.52
N GLY A 643 -2.90 22.21 -24.21
CA GLY A 643 -3.77 21.59 -25.19
C GLY A 643 -3.22 20.34 -25.87
N GLY A 644 -2.73 19.40 -25.10
CA GLY A 644 -2.29 18.10 -25.61
C GLY A 644 -0.85 18.07 -26.15
N ASP A 645 -0.08 19.16 -26.01
CA ASP A 645 1.35 19.17 -26.25
C ASP A 645 2.12 19.21 -24.93
N ASP A 646 1.81 18.27 -24.10
CA ASP A 646 2.29 18.11 -22.74
C ASP A 646 3.76 17.72 -22.66
N HIS A 647 4.38 17.57 -23.82
CA HIS A 647 5.79 17.23 -23.95
C HIS A 647 6.68 18.47 -24.03
N LEU A 648 6.05 19.63 -24.06
CA LEU A 648 6.77 20.88 -24.10
C LEU A 648 7.12 21.32 -22.68
N SER A 649 8.14 20.73 -22.15
CA SER A 649 8.80 21.24 -20.97
C SER A 649 9.33 22.60 -21.22
N GLN A 650 8.73 23.55 -20.69
CA GLN A 650 9.05 24.88 -21.12
C GLN A 650 9.34 25.81 -19.95
N LEU A 651 9.05 25.34 -18.75
CA LEU A 651 9.09 26.18 -17.58
C LEU A 651 10.38 25.93 -16.79
N ASP A 652 11.36 26.76 -17.01
CA ASP A 652 12.56 26.85 -16.17
C ASP A 652 12.25 27.76 -14.97
N ILE A 653 11.30 27.31 -14.13
CA ILE A 653 10.90 28.02 -12.92
C ILE A 653 11.33 27.20 -11.71
N PRO A 654 11.96 27.79 -10.69
CA PRO A 654 12.17 27.13 -9.41
C PRO A 654 10.85 26.58 -8.86
N ASN A 655 10.90 25.39 -8.32
CA ASN A 655 9.74 24.73 -7.75
C ASN A 655 10.10 24.06 -6.42
N ILE A 656 9.10 23.72 -5.64
CA ILE A 656 9.27 23.12 -4.31
C ILE A 656 10.10 21.84 -4.34
N PHE A 657 9.96 21.02 -5.36
CA PHE A 657 10.69 19.74 -5.44
C PHE A 657 12.20 19.96 -5.54
N GLN A 658 12.61 20.99 -6.27
CA GLN A 658 14.02 21.38 -6.36
C GLN A 658 14.56 21.90 -5.03
N GLU A 659 13.77 22.69 -4.30
CA GLU A 659 14.17 23.15 -2.97
C GLU A 659 14.30 21.99 -1.98
N LEU A 660 13.38 21.02 -2.05
CA LEU A 660 13.44 19.80 -1.24
C LEU A 660 14.69 18.97 -1.57
N ASP A 661 15.02 18.82 -2.86
CA ASP A 661 16.25 18.13 -3.29
C ASP A 661 17.50 18.82 -2.77
N GLN A 662 17.55 20.16 -2.88
CA GLN A 662 18.66 20.97 -2.38
C GLN A 662 18.79 20.85 -0.85
N ALA A 663 17.68 20.75 -0.15
CA ALA A 663 17.63 20.55 1.29
C ALA A 663 17.81 19.09 1.72
N THR A 664 17.91 18.14 0.80
CA THR A 664 17.98 16.70 1.04
C THR A 664 16.76 16.16 1.81
N VAL A 665 15.60 16.73 1.53
CA VAL A 665 14.30 16.33 2.08
C VAL A 665 13.64 15.35 1.11
N SER A 666 13.14 14.25 1.63
CA SER A 666 12.48 13.23 0.80
C SER A 666 11.13 13.72 0.31
N TRP A 667 10.86 13.49 -0.96
CA TRP A 667 9.56 13.79 -1.56
C TRP A 667 9.18 12.74 -2.61
N LYS A 668 7.88 12.60 -2.87
CA LYS A 668 7.37 11.70 -3.89
C LYS A 668 6.00 12.16 -4.38
N ILE A 669 5.77 11.99 -5.68
CA ILE A 669 4.47 12.15 -6.31
C ILE A 669 3.87 10.77 -6.53
N TYR A 670 2.65 10.57 -6.04
CA TYR A 670 1.87 9.35 -6.27
C TYR A 670 0.76 9.67 -7.27
N TYR A 671 0.72 8.93 -8.35
CA TYR A 671 -0.29 9.12 -9.40
C TYR A 671 -1.26 7.93 -9.45
N THR A 672 -2.50 8.22 -9.79
CA THR A 672 -3.52 7.19 -9.95
C THR A 672 -3.37 6.55 -11.33
N VAL A 673 -3.18 5.23 -11.34
CA VAL A 673 -3.24 4.42 -12.55
C VAL A 673 -4.66 3.88 -12.67
N THR A 674 -5.34 4.21 -13.74
CA THR A 674 -6.69 3.73 -14.04
C THR A 674 -6.67 2.71 -15.20
N ASP A 675 -7.74 1.92 -15.31
CA ASP A 675 -7.90 0.99 -16.44
C ASP A 675 -7.88 1.80 -17.75
N GLY A 676 -6.89 1.56 -18.60
CA GLY A 676 -6.69 2.31 -19.84
C GLY A 676 -5.41 3.14 -19.85
N PHE A 677 -4.80 3.40 -18.71
CA PHE A 677 -3.47 3.99 -18.64
C PHE A 677 -2.40 2.93 -18.92
N CYS A 678 -1.49 3.29 -19.79
CA CYS A 678 -0.40 2.41 -20.14
C CYS A 678 0.66 2.36 -19.05
N LEU A 679 0.93 1.16 -18.53
CA LEU A 679 2.05 0.92 -17.61
C LEU A 679 3.40 0.80 -18.33
N SER A 680 3.40 0.85 -19.67
CA SER A 680 4.60 0.84 -20.52
C SER A 680 4.26 1.35 -21.92
N ASP A 681 5.24 1.94 -22.61
CA ASP A 681 5.10 2.33 -24.00
C ASP A 681 4.67 1.16 -24.88
N ALA A 682 5.09 -0.07 -24.53
CA ALA A 682 4.67 -1.28 -25.23
C ALA A 682 3.19 -1.62 -25.00
N ALA A 683 2.60 -1.25 -23.87
CA ALA A 683 1.18 -1.44 -23.59
C ALA A 683 0.31 -0.42 -24.32
N CYS A 684 0.88 0.76 -24.64
CA CYS A 684 0.22 1.82 -25.39
C CYS A 684 0.21 1.61 -26.92
N THR A 685 0.97 0.66 -27.43
CA THR A 685 1.02 0.41 -28.86
C THR A 685 -0.27 -0.23 -29.38
N GLY A 686 -1.24 0.56 -29.79
CA GLY A 686 -2.41 0.11 -30.55
C GLY A 686 -3.77 0.58 -30.10
N GLY A 687 -3.87 1.41 -29.07
CA GLY A 687 -5.11 2.03 -28.63
C GLY A 687 -5.16 3.55 -28.83
N SER A 688 -6.32 4.13 -28.65
CA SER A 688 -6.52 5.59 -28.56
C SER A 688 -5.76 6.22 -27.38
N ASP A 689 -5.19 5.39 -26.50
CA ASP A 689 -4.51 5.77 -25.27
C ASP A 689 -3.02 6.06 -25.48
N ALA A 690 -2.51 5.85 -26.70
CA ALA A 690 -1.15 6.23 -27.10
C ALA A 690 -0.89 7.77 -27.03
N ALA A 691 -1.90 8.52 -26.66
CA ALA A 691 -1.88 9.97 -26.57
C ALA A 691 -2.06 10.51 -25.15
N TYR A 692 -2.02 9.65 -24.11
CA TYR A 692 -2.06 10.19 -22.76
C TYR A 692 -0.72 10.84 -22.43
N PRO A 693 -0.71 12.13 -22.27
CA PRO A 693 0.48 12.87 -21.94
C PRO A 693 0.93 12.53 -20.51
N ALA A 694 2.20 12.68 -20.25
CA ALA A 694 2.72 12.45 -18.90
C ALA A 694 2.15 13.44 -17.88
N THR A 695 1.57 14.53 -18.29
CA THR A 695 0.79 15.42 -17.44
C THR A 695 -0.44 14.75 -16.82
N THR A 696 -0.93 13.67 -17.41
CA THR A 696 -1.92 12.82 -16.76
C THR A 696 -1.34 11.98 -15.61
N PHE A 697 -0.03 11.85 -15.53
CA PHE A 697 0.67 11.21 -14.40
C PHE A 697 1.20 12.24 -13.42
N SER A 698 1.81 13.31 -13.91
CA SER A 698 2.33 14.37 -13.07
C SER A 698 2.57 15.65 -13.83
N ASN A 699 2.10 16.75 -13.29
CA ASN A 699 2.38 18.08 -13.82
C ASN A 699 3.86 18.48 -13.64
N LEU A 700 4.65 17.68 -12.96
CA LEU A 700 6.10 17.85 -12.88
C LEU A 700 6.78 17.78 -14.25
N THR A 701 6.12 17.14 -15.21
CA THR A 701 6.60 17.08 -16.60
C THR A 701 6.71 18.44 -17.29
N TYR A 702 6.08 19.47 -16.77
CA TYR A 702 6.27 20.85 -17.25
C TYR A 702 7.52 21.53 -16.68
N SER A 703 8.19 20.94 -15.71
CA SER A 703 9.43 21.49 -15.20
C SER A 703 10.62 21.07 -16.04
N TYR A 704 11.32 22.07 -16.60
CA TYR A 704 12.53 21.86 -17.41
C TYR A 704 13.54 20.95 -16.73
N GLN A 705 13.73 21.10 -15.43
CA GLN A 705 14.78 20.39 -14.69
C GLN A 705 14.49 18.91 -14.51
N TYR A 706 13.22 18.52 -14.43
CA TYR A 706 12.82 17.13 -14.29
C TYR A 706 12.65 16.41 -15.62
N LEU A 707 12.61 17.17 -16.73
CA LEU A 707 12.45 16.61 -18.07
C LEU A 707 13.74 16.42 -18.84
N TYR A 708 14.77 17.25 -18.58
CA TYR A 708 16.01 17.27 -19.34
C TYR A 708 17.19 16.68 -18.58
N GLU A 709 17.00 16.35 -17.30
CA GLU A 709 18.00 15.65 -16.50
C GLU A 709 17.65 14.18 -16.34
N ASN A 710 18.33 13.35 -17.12
CA ASN A 710 18.24 11.91 -16.96
C ASN A 710 18.89 11.50 -15.60
N PRO A 711 18.34 10.50 -14.85
CA PRO A 711 18.96 9.96 -13.63
C PRO A 711 20.42 9.51 -13.80
N THR A 712 20.88 9.27 -15.04
CA THR A 712 22.26 8.95 -15.35
C THR A 712 23.15 10.17 -15.62
N GLY A 713 22.61 11.38 -15.50
CA GLY A 713 23.32 12.62 -15.81
C GLY A 713 23.55 12.87 -17.32
N ALA A 714 22.95 12.08 -18.19
CA ALA A 714 22.92 12.34 -19.62
C ALA A 714 21.76 13.30 -19.94
N ALA A 715 22.03 14.35 -20.72
CA ALA A 715 20.99 15.25 -21.19
C ALA A 715 19.89 14.47 -21.91
N CYS A 716 18.66 14.59 -21.47
CA CYS A 716 17.52 14.11 -22.21
C CYS A 716 17.41 14.88 -23.51
N THR A 717 17.24 14.19 -24.60
CA THR A 717 16.70 14.78 -25.81
C THR A 717 15.21 14.98 -25.56
N PRO A 718 14.60 16.14 -25.92
CA PRO A 718 13.17 16.31 -25.78
C PRO A 718 12.46 15.12 -26.37
N PRO A 719 11.63 14.44 -25.62
CA PRO A 719 10.97 13.28 -26.12
C PRO A 719 9.93 13.70 -27.14
N THR A 720 9.78 12.91 -28.14
CA THR A 720 8.68 13.02 -29.07
C THR A 720 7.44 12.29 -28.55
N GLN A 721 7.57 11.58 -27.44
CA GLN A 721 6.49 10.78 -26.85
C GLN A 721 6.78 10.48 -25.37
N ALA A 722 5.78 10.64 -24.53
CA ALA A 722 5.85 10.32 -23.13
C ALA A 722 5.95 8.82 -22.91
N SER A 723 6.89 8.39 -22.07
CA SER A 723 6.78 7.06 -21.44
C SER A 723 5.92 7.16 -20.20
N SER A 724 4.89 6.35 -20.15
CA SER A 724 4.01 6.23 -18.98
C SER A 724 4.58 5.32 -17.90
N VAL A 725 5.79 4.78 -18.06
CA VAL A 725 6.40 3.86 -17.12
C VAL A 725 7.42 4.53 -16.26
N VAL A 726 7.09 4.64 -14.99
CA VAL A 726 8.03 5.03 -13.95
C VAL A 726 9.14 3.99 -13.86
N GLY A 727 10.39 4.44 -13.92
CA GLY A 727 11.55 3.56 -13.89
C GLY A 727 11.92 2.90 -15.23
N ASP A 728 11.23 3.23 -16.30
CA ASP A 728 11.66 2.84 -17.63
C ASP A 728 12.93 3.61 -18.00
N SER A 729 13.99 2.90 -18.37
CA SER A 729 15.25 3.50 -18.86
C SER A 729 15.06 4.22 -20.20
N SER A 730 13.95 3.96 -20.88
CA SER A 730 13.52 4.69 -22.08
C SER A 730 12.55 5.83 -21.74
N ASN A 731 12.31 6.10 -20.44
CA ASN A 731 11.44 7.17 -20.00
C ASN A 731 11.91 8.51 -20.60
N SER A 732 11.17 8.95 -21.57
CA SER A 732 11.50 10.13 -22.35
C SER A 732 11.34 11.42 -21.56
N PHE A 733 10.66 11.40 -20.43
CA PHE A 733 10.57 12.55 -19.53
C PHE A 733 11.71 12.61 -18.52
N CYS A 734 12.56 11.60 -18.46
CA CYS A 734 13.72 11.61 -17.57
C CYS A 734 13.40 11.89 -16.11
N ILE A 735 12.17 11.62 -15.70
CA ILE A 735 11.76 11.76 -14.29
C ILE A 735 12.39 10.62 -13.49
N ASP A 736 13.00 10.98 -12.38
CA ASP A 736 13.58 10.01 -11.46
C ASP A 736 12.46 9.11 -10.87
N PRO A 737 12.50 7.78 -11.09
CA PRO A 737 11.50 6.87 -10.57
C PRO A 737 11.45 6.81 -9.04
N ASP A 738 12.47 7.28 -8.34
CA ASP A 738 12.43 7.38 -6.87
C ASP A 738 11.49 8.49 -6.40
N HIS A 739 11.16 9.43 -7.27
CA HIS A 739 10.30 10.59 -6.98
C HIS A 739 8.89 10.49 -7.54
N ILE A 740 8.59 9.52 -8.39
CA ILE A 740 7.26 9.34 -8.95
C ILE A 740 6.86 7.86 -8.91
N ALA A 741 5.67 7.56 -8.43
CA ALA A 741 5.21 6.20 -8.23
C ALA A 741 3.69 6.07 -8.39
N PRO A 742 3.18 4.89 -8.77
CA PRO A 742 1.73 4.65 -8.77
C PRO A 742 1.17 4.71 -7.35
N LEU A 743 -0.10 5.09 -7.22
CA LEU A 743 -0.80 5.23 -5.94
C LEU A 743 -0.74 3.95 -5.06
N SER A 744 -0.59 2.78 -5.67
CA SER A 744 -0.38 1.53 -4.92
C SER A 744 0.87 1.56 -4.03
N THR A 745 1.88 2.34 -4.41
CA THR A 745 3.10 2.54 -3.62
C THR A 745 2.83 3.38 -2.37
N TYR A 746 1.91 4.35 -2.43
CA TYR A 746 1.48 5.12 -1.27
C TYR A 746 0.97 4.22 -0.13
N TYR A 747 0.11 3.25 -0.45
CA TYR A 747 -0.38 2.30 0.55
C TYR A 747 0.72 1.40 1.11
N THR A 748 1.71 1.10 0.29
CA THR A 748 2.89 0.33 0.73
C THR A 748 3.77 1.17 1.65
N ASP A 749 4.05 2.42 1.27
CA ASP A 749 4.86 3.35 2.06
C ASP A 749 4.21 3.65 3.42
N LEU A 750 2.88 3.85 3.45
CA LEU A 750 2.12 4.00 4.70
C LEU A 750 2.27 2.80 5.65
N THR A 751 2.18 1.58 5.11
CA THR A 751 2.28 0.35 5.93
C THR A 751 3.71 0.04 6.37
N ALA A 752 4.68 0.42 5.56
CA ALA A 752 6.10 0.17 5.82
C ALA A 752 6.75 1.23 6.72
N GLY A 753 6.08 2.37 6.93
CA GLY A 753 6.69 3.51 7.64
C GLY A 753 7.78 4.18 6.79
N THR A 754 7.57 4.29 5.49
CA THR A 754 8.53 4.86 4.53
C THR A 754 7.94 6.01 3.71
N LEU A 755 6.87 6.60 4.21
CA LEU A 755 6.28 7.78 3.59
C LEU A 755 7.33 8.90 3.49
N PRO A 756 7.47 9.61 2.37
CA PRO A 756 8.39 10.73 2.26
C PRO A 756 7.94 11.92 3.12
N SER A 757 8.85 12.84 3.41
CA SER A 757 8.53 14.07 4.15
C SER A 757 7.48 14.93 3.43
N PHE A 758 7.53 14.99 2.10
CA PHE A 758 6.49 15.59 1.29
C PHE A 758 5.96 14.58 0.27
N ALA A 759 4.68 14.28 0.37
CA ALA A 759 3.96 13.40 -0.54
C ALA A 759 2.91 14.22 -1.31
N PHE A 760 2.94 14.17 -2.62
CA PHE A 760 1.90 14.76 -3.45
C PHE A 760 1.10 13.64 -4.11
N ILE A 761 -0.24 13.75 -4.10
CA ILE A 761 -1.11 12.74 -4.72
C ILE A 761 -1.87 13.42 -5.86
N GLU A 762 -1.68 12.90 -7.05
CA GLU A 762 -2.42 13.33 -8.23
C GLU A 762 -3.61 12.41 -8.47
N ALA A 763 -4.79 13.01 -8.67
CA ALA A 763 -6.00 12.29 -9.00
C ALA A 763 -5.89 11.58 -10.36
N GLY A 764 -6.72 10.57 -10.58
CA GLY A 764 -6.77 9.85 -11.85
C GLY A 764 -7.62 10.59 -12.87
N TYR A 765 -6.99 11.27 -13.80
CA TYR A 765 -7.68 12.03 -14.86
C TYR A 765 -8.73 11.18 -15.57
N ALA A 766 -9.92 11.78 -15.74
CA ALA A 766 -11.09 11.18 -16.39
C ALA A 766 -11.61 9.87 -15.77
N ASN A 767 -11.22 9.54 -14.52
CA ASN A 767 -11.71 8.33 -13.85
C ASN A 767 -12.16 8.57 -12.40
N ASN A 768 -11.33 9.16 -11.57
CA ASN A 768 -11.60 9.33 -10.13
C ASN A 768 -11.25 10.75 -9.65
N ASP A 769 -11.07 11.66 -10.57
CA ASP A 769 -10.68 13.06 -10.34
C ASP A 769 -11.85 13.98 -10.02
N GLU A 770 -13.08 13.51 -10.24
CA GLU A 770 -14.34 14.25 -10.06
C GLU A 770 -14.62 15.32 -11.15
N HIS A 771 -13.79 15.42 -12.18
CA HIS A 771 -13.91 16.43 -13.23
C HIS A 771 -15.30 16.43 -13.89
N PRO A 772 -16.02 17.56 -13.92
CA PRO A 772 -17.26 17.68 -14.69
C PRO A 772 -17.04 17.33 -16.16
N GLY A 773 -18.02 16.68 -16.79
CA GLY A 773 -17.92 16.32 -18.19
C GLY A 773 -17.08 15.10 -18.53
N SER A 774 -16.31 14.57 -17.62
CA SER A 774 -15.56 13.30 -17.80
C SER A 774 -16.48 12.10 -18.02
N GLY A 775 -17.79 12.27 -17.80
CA GLY A 775 -18.77 11.19 -17.83
C GLY A 775 -18.73 10.29 -16.60
N GLN A 776 -18.00 10.69 -15.57
CA GLN A 776 -17.84 9.95 -14.33
C GLN A 776 -18.62 10.56 -13.18
N SER A 777 -18.97 9.69 -12.26
CA SER A 777 -19.68 10.09 -11.05
C SER A 777 -18.68 10.60 -10.01
N ILE A 778 -18.94 11.75 -9.40
CA ILE A 778 -18.20 12.27 -8.24
C ILE A 778 -18.13 11.25 -7.09
N LEU A 779 -19.04 10.25 -7.08
CA LEU A 779 -19.00 9.18 -6.08
C LEU A 779 -17.76 8.30 -6.20
N LEU A 780 -17.19 8.18 -7.41
CA LEU A 780 -15.97 7.40 -7.63
C LEU A 780 -14.76 8.13 -7.05
N GLY A 781 -14.66 9.44 -7.29
CA GLY A 781 -13.61 10.26 -6.71
C GLY A 781 -13.69 10.30 -5.18
N GLN A 782 -14.90 10.55 -4.64
CA GLN A 782 -15.12 10.49 -3.19
C GLN A 782 -14.72 9.13 -2.60
N ALA A 783 -15.00 8.02 -3.29
CA ALA A 783 -14.63 6.69 -2.84
C ALA A 783 -13.11 6.52 -2.82
N GLN A 784 -12.42 6.96 -3.86
CA GLN A 784 -10.96 6.93 -3.93
C GLN A 784 -10.32 7.79 -2.83
N VAL A 785 -10.79 9.01 -2.64
CA VAL A 785 -10.31 9.88 -1.57
C VAL A 785 -10.55 9.22 -0.21
N ALA A 786 -11.69 8.57 -0.02
CA ALA A 786 -11.97 7.85 1.22
C ALA A 786 -10.99 6.69 1.44
N ASP A 787 -10.64 5.93 0.39
CA ASP A 787 -9.64 4.86 0.49
C ASP A 787 -8.26 5.41 0.86
N VAL A 788 -7.83 6.49 0.21
CA VAL A 788 -6.54 7.16 0.47
C VAL A 788 -6.47 7.70 1.90
N VAL A 789 -7.49 8.44 2.32
CA VAL A 789 -7.53 9.08 3.64
C VAL A 789 -7.73 8.06 4.76
N ASN A 790 -8.57 7.04 4.55
CA ASN A 790 -8.77 5.99 5.55
C ASN A 790 -7.49 5.14 5.74
N ALA A 791 -6.76 4.86 4.66
CA ALA A 791 -5.47 4.19 4.76
C ALA A 791 -4.47 5.04 5.55
N PHE A 792 -4.41 6.34 5.30
CA PHE A 792 -3.60 7.28 6.06
C PHE A 792 -3.98 7.27 7.56
N MET A 793 -5.26 7.44 7.86
CA MET A 793 -5.76 7.46 9.25
C MET A 793 -5.50 6.14 9.99
N ALA A 794 -5.47 5.02 9.29
CA ALA A 794 -5.20 3.70 9.86
C ALA A 794 -3.71 3.36 9.96
N SER A 795 -2.85 4.17 9.36
CA SER A 795 -1.40 3.90 9.27
C SER A 795 -0.65 4.30 10.54
N PRO A 796 0.56 3.77 10.77
CA PRO A 796 1.45 4.23 11.81
C PRO A 796 1.91 5.69 11.62
N GLU A 797 1.79 6.24 10.40
CA GLU A 797 2.18 7.60 10.06
C GLU A 797 1.12 8.64 10.49
N TRP A 798 -0.07 8.20 10.92
CA TRP A 798 -1.09 9.11 11.45
C TRP A 798 -0.56 10.06 12.52
N LYS A 799 0.30 9.56 13.40
CA LYS A 799 0.76 10.24 14.61
C LYS A 799 1.53 11.55 14.36
N ASP A 800 2.17 11.71 13.22
CA ASP A 800 3.11 12.78 12.89
C ASP A 800 2.94 13.34 11.48
N SER A 801 1.77 13.13 10.87
CA SER A 801 1.51 13.54 9.50
C SER A 801 0.33 14.49 9.38
N ILE A 802 0.33 15.29 8.31
CA ILE A 802 -0.78 16.15 7.92
C ILE A 802 -1.17 15.82 6.49
N PHE A 803 -2.47 15.67 6.26
CA PHE A 803 -3.06 15.49 4.95
C PHE A 803 -3.87 16.74 4.57
N PHE A 804 -3.48 17.41 3.50
CA PHE A 804 -4.24 18.47 2.85
C PHE A 804 -4.94 17.90 1.64
N LEU A 805 -6.26 17.99 1.61
CA LEU A 805 -7.07 17.74 0.41
C LEU A 805 -7.59 19.07 -0.11
N SER A 806 -7.44 19.32 -1.39
CA SER A 806 -8.06 20.43 -2.09
C SER A 806 -8.39 20.04 -3.53
N TYR A 807 -8.88 20.99 -4.28
CA TYR A 807 -9.14 20.89 -5.71
C TYR A 807 -8.20 21.83 -6.45
N ASP A 808 -7.85 21.53 -7.66
CA ASP A 808 -6.88 22.33 -8.40
C ASP A 808 -7.48 23.65 -8.90
N GLU A 809 -8.77 23.64 -9.27
CA GLU A 809 -9.50 24.81 -9.71
C GLU A 809 -11.03 24.66 -9.51
N GLY A 810 -11.77 25.76 -9.71
CA GLY A 810 -13.23 25.77 -9.49
C GLY A 810 -14.08 25.13 -10.57
N GLY A 811 -13.56 24.93 -11.76
CA GLY A 811 -14.22 24.18 -12.84
C GLY A 811 -15.42 24.84 -13.52
N GLY A 812 -15.86 26.04 -13.11
CA GLY A 812 -17.02 26.74 -13.65
C GLY A 812 -18.31 26.67 -12.84
N PRO A 813 -18.52 25.71 -11.87
CA PRO A 813 -19.65 25.80 -10.94
C PRO A 813 -19.63 27.09 -10.12
N TYR A 814 -20.80 27.56 -9.75
CA TYR A 814 -20.98 28.82 -9.05
C TYR A 814 -20.30 28.86 -7.69
N ASP A 815 -19.66 29.99 -7.41
CA ASP A 815 -19.21 30.41 -6.08
C ASP A 815 -19.70 31.82 -5.79
N HIS A 816 -20.28 32.08 -4.61
CA HIS A 816 -20.77 33.41 -4.28
C HIS A 816 -19.68 34.35 -3.78
N VAL A 817 -18.52 33.82 -3.40
CA VAL A 817 -17.38 34.62 -2.92
C VAL A 817 -16.43 34.90 -4.09
N PRO A 818 -16.24 36.14 -4.45
CA PRO A 818 -15.29 36.50 -5.51
C PRO A 818 -13.84 36.24 -5.08
N PRO A 819 -12.92 36.22 -6.04
CA PRO A 819 -11.49 36.21 -5.72
C PRO A 819 -11.13 37.34 -4.78
N VAL A 820 -10.18 37.05 -3.86
CA VAL A 820 -9.86 37.96 -2.74
C VAL A 820 -9.28 39.29 -3.25
N PRO A 821 -9.70 40.43 -2.66
CA PRO A 821 -9.16 41.72 -2.97
C PRO A 821 -7.63 41.82 -2.80
N GLY A 822 -6.99 42.56 -3.70
CA GLY A 822 -5.53 42.69 -3.68
C GLY A 822 -4.78 41.64 -4.51
N HIS A 823 -5.47 40.59 -4.95
CA HIS A 823 -4.93 39.58 -5.85
C HIS A 823 -5.16 39.91 -7.32
N SER A 824 -6.02 40.82 -7.56
CA SER A 824 -6.30 41.40 -8.88
C SER A 824 -6.37 42.91 -8.76
N ASN A 825 -6.37 43.57 -9.90
CA ASN A 825 -6.63 45.02 -9.94
C ASN A 825 -8.15 45.33 -9.88
N ASP A 826 -8.95 44.39 -9.48
CA ASP A 826 -10.40 44.50 -9.46
C ASP A 826 -10.93 45.22 -8.23
N ASN A 827 -12.16 45.70 -8.31
CA ASN A 827 -12.92 46.26 -7.20
C ASN A 827 -13.53 45.12 -6.38
N THR A 828 -12.70 44.32 -5.78
CA THR A 828 -13.16 43.22 -4.92
C THR A 828 -13.59 43.72 -3.55
N ASP A 829 -14.41 42.96 -2.85
CA ASP A 829 -14.86 43.32 -1.51
C ASP A 829 -13.72 43.22 -0.51
N ALA A 830 -13.32 44.36 0.05
CA ALA A 830 -12.25 44.43 1.03
C ALA A 830 -12.56 43.66 2.33
N SER A 831 -13.81 43.30 2.62
CA SER A 831 -14.19 42.49 3.77
C SER A 831 -13.74 41.04 3.66
N LEU A 832 -13.45 40.56 2.45
CA LEU A 832 -12.97 39.21 2.20
C LEU A 832 -11.50 39.00 2.56
N GLY A 833 -10.78 40.06 2.87
CA GLY A 833 -9.34 40.02 3.20
C GLY A 833 -8.45 40.17 1.98
N THR A 834 -7.15 40.06 2.17
CA THR A 834 -6.13 40.16 1.12
C THR A 834 -5.00 39.19 1.41
N ILE A 835 -4.37 38.66 0.35
CA ILE A 835 -3.02 38.12 0.41
C ILE A 835 -2.12 39.22 -0.16
N PRO A 836 -1.30 39.89 0.67
CA PRO A 836 -0.48 41.00 0.21
C PRO A 836 0.58 40.51 -0.78
N ASP A 837 1.02 41.42 -1.64
CA ASP A 837 2.19 41.24 -2.53
C ASP A 837 2.11 40.09 -3.55
N ILE A 838 0.93 39.66 -3.94
CA ILE A 838 0.80 38.80 -5.10
C ILE A 838 1.36 39.55 -6.32
N LEU A 839 2.44 38.97 -6.84
CA LEU A 839 3.06 39.49 -8.06
C LEU A 839 2.10 39.36 -9.24
N GLN A 840 1.94 40.44 -10.00
CA GLN A 840 1.25 40.38 -11.25
C GLN A 840 2.03 39.52 -12.23
N ILE A 841 1.42 38.45 -12.66
CA ILE A 841 1.96 37.63 -13.73
C ILE A 841 1.53 38.33 -15.04
N ALA A 842 2.50 38.62 -15.91
CA ALA A 842 2.19 39.11 -17.23
C ALA A 842 1.43 38.03 -18.00
N VAL A 843 0.14 38.23 -18.17
CA VAL A 843 -0.70 37.28 -18.87
C VAL A 843 -0.44 37.45 -20.37
N ASN A 844 0.06 36.40 -21.01
CA ASN A 844 0.06 36.32 -22.45
C ASN A 844 -1.38 35.96 -22.87
N PRO A 845 -2.09 36.85 -23.56
CA PRO A 845 -3.40 36.50 -24.03
C PRO A 845 -3.28 35.34 -24.99
N ASP A 846 -4.15 34.39 -24.77
CA ASP A 846 -4.38 33.27 -25.62
C ASP A 846 -4.59 33.71 -27.10
N ALA A 847 -4.34 32.79 -28.03
CA ALA A 847 -4.59 33.02 -29.47
C ALA A 847 -6.05 33.39 -29.81
N TYR A 848 -6.94 33.17 -28.87
CA TYR A 848 -8.37 33.39 -29.05
C TYR A 848 -8.85 34.76 -28.59
N GLY A 849 -8.09 35.55 -27.93
CA GLY A 849 -8.44 36.89 -27.48
C GLY A 849 -9.77 36.94 -26.71
N PRO A 850 -9.99 37.96 -25.91
CA PRO A 850 -11.24 38.13 -25.22
C PRO A 850 -12.27 38.67 -26.20
N CYS A 851 -13.47 38.30 -26.03
CA CYS A 851 -14.62 38.89 -26.61
C CYS A 851 -14.94 40.21 -25.91
N LEU A 852 -14.17 41.23 -26.11
CA LEU A 852 -14.50 42.56 -25.61
C LEU A 852 -15.50 43.22 -26.56
N PRO A 853 -16.61 43.74 -26.03
CA PRO A 853 -17.54 44.47 -26.85
C PRO A 853 -16.86 45.71 -27.48
N ALA A 854 -16.61 45.65 -28.75
CA ALA A 854 -16.14 46.79 -29.47
C ALA A 854 -17.22 47.87 -29.40
N GLY A 855 -16.99 48.91 -28.59
CA GLY A 855 -17.89 50.02 -28.46
C GLY A 855 -18.91 49.96 -27.33
N GLY A 856 -18.71 49.06 -26.33
CA GLY A 856 -19.44 49.14 -25.06
C GLY A 856 -20.82 48.52 -25.02
N THR A 857 -21.20 47.76 -26.01
CA THR A 857 -22.39 46.90 -25.97
C THR A 857 -21.96 45.47 -25.94
N ALA A 858 -22.30 44.79 -24.84
CA ALA A 858 -22.13 43.34 -24.70
C ALA A 858 -22.79 42.64 -25.88
N THR A 859 -22.06 41.91 -26.67
CA THR A 859 -22.62 40.97 -27.62
C THR A 859 -22.85 39.65 -26.93
N LEU A 860 -23.97 39.02 -27.20
CA LEU A 860 -24.47 37.80 -26.58
C LEU A 860 -23.55 36.57 -26.75
N HIS A 861 -22.33 36.70 -27.20
CA HIS A 861 -21.45 35.60 -27.52
C HIS A 861 -19.99 35.89 -27.13
N CYS A 862 -19.82 36.68 -26.08
CA CYS A 862 -18.52 36.87 -25.46
C CYS A 862 -18.23 35.74 -24.45
N ASP A 863 -18.49 34.53 -24.82
CA ASP A 863 -18.49 33.37 -23.97
C ASP A 863 -17.10 32.85 -23.69
N LEU A 864 -16.08 33.57 -24.16
CA LEU A 864 -14.73 33.27 -23.68
C LEU A 864 -14.28 31.86 -23.94
N VAL A 865 -15.05 31.15 -24.71
CA VAL A 865 -14.62 29.84 -25.14
C VAL A 865 -13.45 30.07 -26.04
N SER A 866 -12.37 29.40 -25.73
CA SER A 866 -11.12 29.43 -26.49
C SER A 866 -11.28 29.18 -28.00
N THR A 867 -12.44 28.76 -28.41
CA THR A 867 -12.81 28.39 -29.76
C THR A 867 -13.72 29.43 -30.47
N ASP A 868 -14.00 30.59 -29.84
CA ASP A 868 -14.85 31.59 -30.50
C ASP A 868 -14.18 32.13 -31.78
N PRO A 869 -14.72 31.82 -32.96
CA PRO A 869 -14.17 32.32 -34.22
C PRO A 869 -14.31 33.83 -34.39
N GLY A 870 -15.00 34.51 -33.46
CA GLY A 870 -15.17 35.97 -33.45
C GLY A 870 -14.09 36.73 -32.69
N ALA A 871 -13.24 36.02 -31.90
CA ALA A 871 -12.17 36.65 -31.17
C ALA A 871 -11.14 37.27 -32.16
N ASN A 872 -10.91 38.55 -32.03
CA ASN A 872 -10.00 39.27 -32.93
C ASN A 872 -8.76 39.80 -32.20
N ALA A 873 -7.74 40.18 -32.97
CA ALA A 873 -6.47 40.62 -32.40
C ALA A 873 -6.59 41.92 -31.56
N ALA A 874 -7.64 42.71 -31.73
CA ALA A 874 -7.87 43.92 -30.96
C ALA A 874 -8.39 43.58 -29.55
N ASP A 875 -9.20 42.56 -29.44
CA ASP A 875 -9.72 42.04 -28.15
C ASP A 875 -8.57 41.38 -27.36
N ALA A 876 -7.74 40.56 -28.01
CA ALA A 876 -6.53 40.02 -27.42
C ALA A 876 -5.59 41.09 -26.86
N ALA A 877 -5.42 42.22 -27.59
CA ALA A 877 -4.59 43.31 -27.14
C ALA A 877 -5.15 44.06 -25.92
N ALA A 878 -6.46 44.03 -25.72
CA ALA A 878 -7.10 44.76 -24.63
C ALA A 878 -6.94 44.08 -23.27
N VAL A 879 -6.64 42.79 -23.24
CA VAL A 879 -6.36 42.05 -21.96
C VAL A 879 -4.87 41.85 -21.72
N GLN A 880 -4.00 42.37 -22.56
CA GLN A 880 -2.58 42.37 -22.30
C GLN A 880 -2.25 43.08 -20.97
N GLY A 881 -1.48 42.45 -20.13
CA GLY A 881 -1.06 43.04 -18.86
C GLY A 881 -2.02 42.88 -17.71
N PHE A 882 -3.02 42.01 -17.83
CA PHE A 882 -3.80 41.61 -16.68
C PHE A 882 -2.89 40.87 -15.68
N ALA A 883 -3.07 41.19 -14.40
CA ALA A 883 -2.48 40.40 -13.33
C ALA A 883 -3.19 39.06 -13.26
N ALA A 884 -2.44 38.00 -13.04
CA ALA A 884 -3.03 36.76 -12.63
C ALA A 884 -3.67 36.99 -11.24
N GLN A 885 -4.96 36.79 -11.14
CA GLN A 885 -5.68 36.86 -9.88
C GLN A 885 -5.93 35.46 -9.38
N LEU A 886 -6.30 35.33 -8.10
CA LEU A 886 -6.79 34.07 -7.56
C LEU A 886 -8.02 33.61 -8.35
N GLY A 887 -8.19 32.31 -8.48
CA GLY A 887 -9.43 31.74 -8.93
C GLY A 887 -10.47 31.67 -7.80
N PHE A 888 -11.51 30.89 -7.98
CA PHE A 888 -12.58 30.75 -7.01
C PHE A 888 -12.17 29.89 -5.81
N ARG A 889 -13.02 29.92 -4.77
CA ARG A 889 -12.82 29.09 -3.60
C ARG A 889 -12.98 27.61 -3.93
N LEU A 890 -12.18 26.82 -3.28
CA LEU A 890 -12.11 25.38 -3.49
C LEU A 890 -12.55 24.60 -2.26
N PRO A 891 -13.20 23.46 -2.42
CA PRO A 891 -13.38 22.53 -1.33
C PRO A 891 -12.00 22.10 -0.79
N ASN A 892 -11.88 22.04 0.53
CA ASN A 892 -10.64 21.64 1.16
C ASN A 892 -10.89 20.96 2.50
N MET A 893 -9.95 20.14 2.93
CA MET A 893 -9.97 19.50 4.23
C MET A 893 -8.53 19.34 4.74
N ILE A 894 -8.32 19.69 5.99
CA ILE A 894 -7.04 19.53 6.67
C ILE A 894 -7.18 18.43 7.71
N ILE A 895 -6.60 17.27 7.44
CA ILE A 895 -6.80 16.02 8.19
C ILE A 895 -5.48 15.64 8.86
N SER A 896 -5.47 15.62 10.19
CA SER A 896 -4.26 15.35 10.96
C SER A 896 -4.63 15.06 12.43
N PRO A 897 -3.79 14.37 13.19
CA PRO A 897 -3.97 14.28 14.64
C PRO A 897 -3.96 15.66 15.31
N PHE A 898 -3.26 16.62 14.72
CA PHE A 898 -3.08 17.97 15.23
C PHE A 898 -4.22 18.93 14.88
N THR A 899 -5.07 18.58 13.89
CA THR A 899 -6.12 19.46 13.38
C THR A 899 -7.17 19.75 14.44
N ARG A 900 -7.46 21.03 14.66
CA ARG A 900 -8.53 21.48 15.55
C ARG A 900 -9.87 20.90 15.09
N ARG A 901 -10.67 20.45 16.05
CA ARG A 901 -12.00 19.90 15.77
C ARG A 901 -12.95 20.98 15.33
N HIS A 902 -13.70 20.67 14.29
CA HIS A 902 -14.80 21.50 13.81
C HIS A 902 -14.38 22.94 13.44
N TYR A 903 -13.08 23.11 13.15
CA TYR A 903 -12.51 24.44 12.89
C TYR A 903 -12.82 24.89 11.46
N VAL A 904 -13.17 26.18 11.31
CA VAL A 904 -13.27 26.86 10.03
C VAL A 904 -12.36 28.07 10.04
N SER A 905 -11.49 28.16 9.04
CA SER A 905 -10.68 29.36 8.79
C SER A 905 -11.37 30.25 7.79
N HIS A 906 -11.38 31.56 8.11
CA HIS A 906 -11.80 32.62 7.21
C HIS A 906 -10.60 33.42 6.68
N THR A 907 -9.38 32.98 6.95
CA THR A 907 -8.16 33.61 6.46
C THR A 907 -7.99 33.28 4.96
N PRO A 908 -7.86 34.31 4.11
CA PRO A 908 -7.62 34.09 2.69
C PRO A 908 -6.28 33.42 2.43
N MET A 909 -6.27 32.39 1.60
CA MET A 909 -5.10 31.62 1.23
C MET A 909 -5.31 30.91 -0.10
N ASP A 910 -4.23 30.43 -0.68
CA ASP A 910 -4.25 29.54 -1.82
C ASP A 910 -3.33 28.34 -1.60
N HIS A 911 -3.19 27.46 -2.58
CA HIS A 911 -2.36 26.24 -2.50
C HIS A 911 -0.92 26.53 -2.08
N THR A 912 -0.37 27.70 -2.43
CA THR A 912 1.01 28.04 -2.08
C THR A 912 1.21 28.22 -0.57
N ALA A 913 0.13 28.34 0.22
CA ALA A 913 0.21 28.25 1.67
C ALA A 913 0.66 26.88 2.15
N VAL A 914 0.29 25.79 1.44
CA VAL A 914 0.82 24.45 1.73
C VAL A 914 2.31 24.37 1.40
N ILE A 915 2.71 24.96 0.30
CA ILE A 915 4.13 25.02 -0.10
C ILE A 915 4.94 25.74 0.96
N LYS A 916 4.50 26.93 1.39
CA LYS A 916 5.11 27.65 2.52
C LYS A 916 5.15 26.82 3.81
N PHE A 917 4.11 26.05 4.08
CA PHE A 917 4.10 25.16 5.25
C PHE A 917 5.19 24.09 5.15
N VAL A 918 5.34 23.49 3.96
CA VAL A 918 6.39 22.49 3.65
C VAL A 918 7.78 23.13 3.81
N GLU A 919 7.99 24.29 3.22
CA GLU A 919 9.24 25.05 3.36
C GLU A 919 9.57 25.35 4.82
N ASN A 920 8.63 25.91 5.55
CA ASN A 920 8.80 26.24 6.97
C ASN A 920 9.14 25.02 7.82
N ARG A 921 8.55 23.88 7.49
CA ARG A 921 8.76 22.65 8.26
C ARG A 921 10.08 21.97 7.92
N PHE A 922 10.41 21.85 6.66
CA PHE A 922 11.49 20.97 6.22
C PHE A 922 12.75 21.70 5.77
N ILE A 923 12.61 22.94 5.29
CA ILE A 923 13.75 23.73 4.79
C ILE A 923 14.15 24.81 5.77
N GLY A 924 13.18 25.61 6.20
CA GLY A 924 13.40 26.67 7.19
C GLY A 924 12.46 27.86 6.99
N SER A 925 12.18 28.60 8.05
CA SER A 925 11.19 29.69 8.05
C SER A 925 11.52 30.89 7.16
N ALA A 926 12.69 30.92 6.53
CA ALA A 926 13.07 31.95 5.57
C ALA A 926 13.03 31.44 4.11
N ALA A 927 12.76 30.15 3.91
CA ALA A 927 12.62 29.59 2.58
C ALA A 927 11.33 30.07 1.91
N HIS A 928 11.40 30.40 0.64
CA HIS A 928 10.27 30.77 -0.21
C HIS A 928 10.69 30.77 -1.67
N LEU A 929 9.83 30.30 -2.53
CA LEU A 929 10.04 30.29 -3.97
C LEU A 929 9.81 31.67 -4.59
N THR A 930 8.81 32.39 -4.11
CA THR A 930 8.38 33.70 -4.63
C THR A 930 7.99 34.64 -3.50
N ALA A 931 7.76 35.92 -3.84
CA ALA A 931 7.19 36.86 -2.87
C ALA A 931 5.75 36.50 -2.48
N ARG A 932 5.06 35.72 -3.32
CA ARG A 932 3.68 35.31 -3.08
C ARG A 932 3.56 34.24 -2.02
N ASP A 933 4.34 33.15 -2.12
CA ASP A 933 4.32 32.11 -1.08
C ASP A 933 4.90 32.61 0.23
N ALA A 934 5.91 33.50 0.18
CA ALA A 934 6.49 34.13 1.36
C ALA A 934 5.45 34.83 2.26
N VAL A 935 4.40 35.43 1.67
CA VAL A 935 3.37 36.18 2.41
C VAL A 935 2.12 35.36 2.73
N GLN A 936 2.01 34.14 2.24
CA GLN A 936 0.90 33.25 2.57
C GLN A 936 0.75 33.01 4.09
N PRO A 937 -0.43 32.73 4.60
CA PRO A 937 -0.64 32.24 5.95
C PRO A 937 0.21 30.99 6.23
N ASN A 938 0.71 30.86 7.43
CA ASN A 938 1.54 29.74 7.83
C ASN A 938 0.76 28.46 8.18
N LEU A 939 -0.54 28.45 8.00
CA LEU A 939 -1.50 27.40 8.29
C LEU A 939 -1.53 26.90 9.76
N LEU A 940 -0.76 27.49 10.66
CA LEU A 940 -0.69 27.02 12.06
C LEU A 940 -2.01 27.20 12.80
N GLU A 941 -2.91 28.07 12.32
CA GLU A 941 -4.24 28.28 12.91
C GLU A 941 -5.11 27.01 12.89
N PHE A 942 -4.85 26.11 11.96
CA PHE A 942 -5.59 24.84 11.83
C PHE A 942 -5.22 23.82 12.89
N PHE A 943 -4.11 23.99 13.61
CA PHE A 943 -3.51 22.95 14.44
C PHE A 943 -3.44 23.33 15.92
N ASP A 944 -3.58 22.31 16.77
CA ASP A 944 -3.17 22.36 18.17
C ASP A 944 -2.14 21.26 18.42
N PHE A 945 -0.88 21.65 18.39
CA PHE A 945 0.24 20.73 18.63
C PHE A 945 0.45 20.47 20.13
N ASN A 946 -0.20 21.21 21.02
CA ASN A 946 -0.04 21.07 22.46
C ASN A 946 -1.08 20.12 23.06
N ASN A 947 -2.33 20.22 22.58
CA ASN A 947 -3.44 19.40 23.05
C ASN A 947 -4.00 18.65 21.84
N ILE A 948 -3.27 17.63 21.38
CA ILE A 948 -3.57 16.94 20.13
C ILE A 948 -5.04 16.51 20.09
N PRO A 949 -5.85 17.09 19.18
CA PRO A 949 -7.29 16.86 19.19
C PRO A 949 -7.68 15.44 18.77
N TRP A 950 -6.91 14.81 17.87
CA TRP A 950 -7.23 13.51 17.27
C TRP A 950 -6.14 12.49 17.57
N ILE A 951 -5.97 12.10 18.82
CA ILE A 951 -5.06 11.00 19.21
C ILE A 951 -5.43 9.71 18.45
N ALA A 952 -6.71 9.46 18.29
CA ALA A 952 -7.23 8.47 17.38
C ALA A 952 -8.15 9.16 16.36
N PRO A 953 -8.06 8.80 15.08
CA PRO A 953 -8.92 9.40 14.08
C PRO A 953 -10.39 9.03 14.30
N PRO A 954 -11.35 9.86 13.84
CA PRO A 954 -12.76 9.49 13.87
C PRO A 954 -13.02 8.34 12.89
N SER A 955 -14.14 7.67 13.07
CA SER A 955 -14.59 6.60 12.15
C SER A 955 -15.55 7.20 11.11
N PRO A 956 -15.13 7.45 9.88
CA PRO A 956 -16.00 8.04 8.88
C PRO A 956 -17.03 7.03 8.37
N PRO A 957 -18.16 7.51 7.83
CA PRO A 957 -19.10 6.66 7.12
C PRO A 957 -18.48 6.13 5.83
N ASN A 958 -18.93 4.98 5.37
CA ASN A 958 -18.60 4.56 4.01
C ASN A 958 -19.16 5.57 3.00
N PRO A 959 -18.42 5.91 1.94
CA PRO A 959 -18.92 6.75 0.86
C PRO A 959 -20.22 6.19 0.27
N VAL A 960 -21.12 7.08 -0.12
CA VAL A 960 -22.31 6.71 -0.87
C VAL A 960 -21.88 6.19 -2.24
N THR A 961 -22.52 5.12 -2.70
CA THR A 961 -22.30 4.49 -4.01
C THR A 961 -23.64 4.34 -4.74
N ALA A 962 -23.61 4.12 -6.05
CA ALA A 962 -24.80 3.77 -6.81
C ALA A 962 -25.53 2.56 -6.20
N THR A 963 -24.81 1.58 -5.66
CA THR A 963 -25.37 0.42 -4.98
C THR A 963 -26.12 0.81 -3.70
N THR A 964 -25.55 1.68 -2.88
CA THR A 964 -26.20 2.13 -1.63
C THR A 964 -27.39 3.03 -1.89
N LEU A 965 -27.37 3.79 -2.99
CA LEU A 965 -28.51 4.60 -3.44
C LEU A 965 -29.65 3.74 -4.02
N GLY A 966 -29.32 2.55 -4.55
CA GLY A 966 -30.28 1.67 -5.23
C GLY A 966 -30.64 2.12 -6.64
N TYR A 967 -29.96 3.10 -7.17
CA TYR A 967 -30.06 3.59 -8.55
C TYR A 967 -28.73 4.17 -9.01
N ASP A 968 -28.55 4.28 -10.33
CA ASP A 968 -27.40 4.96 -10.89
C ASP A 968 -27.68 6.47 -10.96
N PRO A 969 -26.98 7.28 -10.14
CA PRO A 969 -27.19 8.74 -10.15
C PRO A 969 -26.46 9.43 -11.30
N CYS A 970 -25.63 8.71 -12.06
CA CYS A 970 -24.91 9.25 -13.22
C CYS A 970 -25.80 9.26 -14.47
N THR A 971 -26.92 9.95 -14.42
CA THR A 971 -27.82 10.10 -15.56
C THR A 971 -27.90 11.56 -15.95
N PRO A 972 -27.50 11.97 -17.19
CA PRO A 972 -27.55 13.35 -17.64
C PRO A 972 -28.95 13.99 -17.61
N ALA A 973 -30.01 13.18 -17.60
CA ALA A 973 -31.39 13.62 -17.65
C ALA A 973 -31.93 14.20 -16.32
N SER A 974 -31.15 14.20 -15.23
CA SER A 974 -31.66 14.55 -13.90
C SER A 974 -31.06 15.82 -13.29
N MET A 975 -30.77 16.82 -14.11
CA MET A 975 -30.30 18.11 -13.59
C MET A 975 -31.39 18.92 -12.86
N GLY A 976 -32.34 18.23 -12.24
CA GLY A 976 -33.39 18.80 -11.43
C GLY A 976 -34.51 19.49 -12.22
N PRO A 977 -35.67 19.68 -11.60
CA PRO A 977 -36.82 20.32 -12.25
C PRO A 977 -36.57 21.77 -12.63
#